data_0b9eb87bb0559000ef2f36c959f95a7e
#
_entry.id   0b9eb87bb0559000ef2f36c959f95a7e
#
_cell.length_a   1.000
_cell.length_b   1.000
_cell.length_c   1.000
_cell.angle_alpha   90.00
_cell.angle_beta   90.00
_cell.angle_gamma   90.00
#
_symmetry.space_group_name_H-M   'P 1'
#
loop_
_entity.id
_entity.type
_entity.pdbx_description
1 polymer ?
#
loop_
_entity_poly.entity_id
_entity_poly.type
_entity_poly.pdbx_seq_one_letter_code
_entity_poly.pdbx_strand_id
1 'polypeptide(L)'
;MAIMIQKRNGRKELLDITKIQKMSMEATKGLEGVSQSELELDAHIKFIDGMHSKDIQDALIKTAVEKIDIDVPNWTFVAARLFLFDLYHRVGIATHGVKGEAYCHLKDYIKFGIEAGRLIPSIADGYDLDELNAYIDPSRDLLFNYLGIKTLYDRYLIKNRKAEPIELPQQMFMAIAMFLAQNEKDKQSKAKEFYDVISKFEVMLATPTLSNARTNRHQLSSCYIGSSPDNIEGIFDGYKEMALLSKYGGGIGWDWNQIRSLGGVIDDHKSAAGGTVPFLKITNDLAIAVDQLGTRKGAIAVYLEPWHMDIVDFVDLKKNSGEERRRAHDLFPALWISDLFMERVMEDSYWTLFDPYEVRDLSETFGDEFKAKYIAYENDESITKDRMKAKDLWKKILTSYFEVGSPFLCWKDTANRTNPNSHVGHIRSSNLCTEIFQNTNPNHYKIKLEFEDGTVSTYEESDLVVVDGGVTKKANKVSALDSVNGKRVFIVEKEKIDGDTAVCNLASINLSKINTKEDIERVVPTAIRMLDNVIDLNFYPLRKVKATNLKSRSIGLGVMGEAEMLAQHQLAWGSSEHFKKIDQIMEAISYNTIKSSSDLASEKGVYPTFEGSKWSKGIMPHDLAPQAVNALVDKDLFDTSYDWDVLREKVKKDGMRNGYLMAIAPTSSISILVGTTQAIEPVYKRKWFEENLSGLIPVVVPRLSPETWAYYTPAFEIDQLQVIKAAAIRQKWIDQGQSTNIFMSLDKASGKYLHEIYTLAWKLGLKSTYYLRSQSPEAKNDVEDRSMECAGCQ
;
A
#
# COMPACT_ATOMS: atom_id res chain seq x y z
N MET A 1 14.24 -47.79 23.84
CA MET A 1 15.67 -47.84 23.33
C MET A 1 16.28 -46.48 23.59
N ALA A 2 17.55 -46.42 24.00
CA ALA A 2 18.24 -45.16 24.15
C ALA A 2 18.54 -44.59 22.74
N ILE A 3 18.05 -43.40 22.45
CA ILE A 3 18.22 -42.75 21.15
C ILE A 3 19.54 -41.99 21.14
N MET A 4 20.40 -42.31 20.18
CA MET A 4 21.61 -41.52 19.90
C MET A 4 21.27 -40.34 19.00
N ILE A 5 21.82 -39.16 19.26
CA ILE A 5 21.65 -37.97 18.42
C ILE A 5 22.96 -37.42 17.96
N GLN A 6 22.94 -36.75 16.80
CA GLN A 6 24.08 -36.00 16.29
C GLN A 6 23.91 -34.52 16.54
N LYS A 7 24.82 -33.91 17.26
CA LYS A 7 24.84 -32.47 17.51
C LYS A 7 25.22 -31.68 16.23
N ARG A 8 24.87 -30.39 16.16
CA ARG A 8 25.22 -29.49 15.03
C ARG A 8 26.73 -29.42 14.76
N ASN A 9 27.59 -29.71 15.76
CA ASN A 9 29.04 -29.76 15.60
C ASN A 9 29.57 -31.18 15.21
N GLY A 10 28.67 -32.11 14.84
CA GLY A 10 29.01 -33.47 14.44
C GLY A 10 29.18 -34.47 15.58
N ARG A 11 29.26 -34.05 16.85
CA ARG A 11 29.42 -34.94 18.00
C ARG A 11 28.16 -35.79 18.21
N LYS A 12 28.34 -37.08 18.48
CA LYS A 12 27.25 -37.99 18.84
C LYS A 12 27.14 -38.09 20.36
N GLU A 13 25.95 -38.02 20.86
CA GLU A 13 25.62 -38.19 22.29
C GLU A 13 24.23 -38.83 22.48
N LEU A 14 23.96 -39.39 23.67
CA LEU A 14 22.61 -39.85 24.02
C LEU A 14 21.64 -38.67 24.09
N LEU A 15 20.42 -38.88 23.63
CA LEU A 15 19.36 -37.90 23.75
C LEU A 15 19.10 -37.57 25.23
N ASP A 16 19.33 -36.33 25.60
CA ASP A 16 19.05 -35.80 26.94
C ASP A 16 17.61 -35.25 26.97
N ILE A 17 16.69 -36.05 27.47
CA ILE A 17 15.26 -35.70 27.54
C ILE A 17 15.05 -34.49 28.44
N THR A 18 15.90 -34.24 29.46
CA THR A 18 15.74 -33.10 30.36
C THR A 18 15.88 -31.77 29.66
N LYS A 19 16.68 -31.70 28.59
CA LYS A 19 16.79 -30.48 27.73
C LYS A 19 15.53 -30.24 26.95
N ILE A 20 14.87 -31.27 26.45
CA ILE A 20 13.59 -31.18 25.77
C ILE A 20 12.53 -30.72 26.74
N GLN A 21 12.45 -31.36 27.94
CA GLN A 21 11.50 -30.99 28.97
C GLN A 21 11.63 -29.53 29.40
N LYS A 22 12.83 -29.03 29.58
CA LYS A 22 13.07 -27.62 29.89
C LYS A 22 12.57 -26.69 28.79
N MET A 23 12.83 -27.05 27.53
CA MET A 23 12.43 -26.24 26.39
C MET A 23 10.91 -26.25 26.17
N SER A 24 10.26 -27.42 26.28
CA SER A 24 8.81 -27.55 26.17
C SER A 24 8.09 -26.86 27.34
N MET A 25 8.63 -26.93 28.55
CA MET A 25 8.13 -26.21 29.71
C MET A 25 8.13 -24.69 29.48
N GLU A 26 9.28 -24.12 29.05
CA GLU A 26 9.37 -22.68 28.78
C GLU A 26 8.46 -22.27 27.58
N ALA A 27 8.31 -23.13 26.57
CA ALA A 27 7.46 -22.84 25.42
C ALA A 27 5.97 -22.81 25.79
N THR A 28 5.52 -23.63 26.72
CA THR A 28 4.09 -23.74 27.16
C THR A 28 3.74 -22.82 28.33
N LYS A 29 4.73 -22.25 29.00
CA LYS A 29 4.58 -21.46 30.23
C LYS A 29 3.60 -20.30 30.08
N GLY A 30 2.57 -20.28 30.96
CA GLY A 30 1.60 -19.19 31.02
C GLY A 30 0.62 -19.13 29.84
N LEU A 31 0.52 -20.18 29.03
CA LEU A 31 -0.45 -20.28 27.94
C LEU A 31 -1.57 -21.26 28.33
N GLU A 32 -2.80 -20.81 28.16
CA GLU A 32 -3.99 -21.63 28.45
C GLU A 32 -4.29 -22.61 27.28
N GLY A 33 -4.84 -23.79 27.62
CA GLY A 33 -5.27 -24.78 26.63
C GLY A 33 -4.13 -25.56 25.96
N VAL A 34 -2.88 -25.41 26.41
CA VAL A 34 -1.72 -26.15 25.90
C VAL A 34 -1.10 -27.06 26.97
N SER A 35 -0.56 -28.22 26.55
CA SER A 35 0.02 -29.22 27.42
C SER A 35 1.47 -29.53 27.04
N GLN A 36 2.40 -29.36 28.01
CA GLN A 36 3.79 -29.77 27.84
C GLN A 36 3.91 -31.27 27.54
N SER A 37 3.19 -32.11 28.30
CA SER A 37 3.25 -33.57 28.15
C SER A 37 2.71 -34.03 26.79
N GLU A 38 1.66 -33.38 26.29
CA GLU A 38 1.10 -33.66 24.97
C GLU A 38 2.10 -33.30 23.85
N LEU A 39 2.76 -32.15 23.93
CA LEU A 39 3.82 -31.75 23.00
C LEU A 39 4.96 -32.77 22.97
N GLU A 40 5.41 -33.21 24.16
CA GLU A 40 6.54 -34.15 24.31
C GLU A 40 6.21 -35.55 23.79
N LEU A 41 5.02 -36.06 24.08
CA LEU A 41 4.59 -37.37 23.62
C LEU A 41 4.46 -37.44 22.09
N ASP A 42 3.78 -36.45 21.50
CA ASP A 42 3.54 -36.44 20.07
C ASP A 42 4.82 -36.14 19.27
N ALA A 43 5.72 -35.32 19.80
CA ALA A 43 7.03 -35.11 19.18
C ALA A 43 7.96 -36.32 19.34
N HIS A 44 7.91 -37.02 20.50
CA HIS A 44 8.76 -38.19 20.76
C HIS A 44 8.52 -39.35 19.77
N ILE A 45 7.31 -39.53 19.29
CA ILE A 45 6.97 -40.52 18.26
C ILE A 45 7.73 -40.28 16.96
N LYS A 46 8.12 -39.04 16.70
CA LYS A 46 8.87 -38.62 15.49
C LYS A 46 10.40 -38.74 15.64
N PHE A 47 10.92 -39.08 16.83
CA PHE A 47 12.37 -39.18 17.05
C PHE A 47 12.90 -40.53 16.63
N ILE A 48 13.96 -40.52 15.84
CA ILE A 48 14.64 -41.74 15.37
C ILE A 48 16.10 -41.73 15.83
N ASP A 49 16.67 -42.94 15.96
CA ASP A 49 18.10 -43.11 16.30
C ASP A 49 19.02 -42.50 15.23
N GLY A 50 20.04 -41.78 15.63
CA GLY A 50 20.95 -41.07 14.73
C GLY A 50 20.48 -39.69 14.28
N MET A 51 19.30 -39.23 14.70
CA MET A 51 18.68 -37.93 14.30
C MET A 51 19.56 -36.75 14.70
N HIS A 52 19.58 -35.71 13.86
CA HIS A 52 20.27 -34.48 14.22
C HIS A 52 19.49 -33.67 15.27
N SER A 53 20.19 -33.00 16.18
CA SER A 53 19.55 -32.17 17.21
C SER A 53 18.72 -31.02 16.61
N LYS A 54 19.01 -30.59 15.37
CA LYS A 54 18.18 -29.66 14.63
C LYS A 54 16.83 -30.28 14.27
N ASP A 55 16.82 -31.52 13.78
CA ASP A 55 15.58 -32.19 13.36
C ASP A 55 14.66 -32.48 14.54
N ILE A 56 15.21 -32.66 15.76
CA ILE A 56 14.44 -32.74 17.01
C ILE A 56 13.72 -31.41 17.27
N GLN A 57 14.43 -30.30 17.12
CA GLN A 57 13.84 -28.96 17.24
C GLN A 57 12.73 -28.74 16.21
N ASP A 58 12.99 -29.07 14.95
CA ASP A 58 12.03 -28.98 13.87
C ASP A 58 10.81 -29.88 14.10
N ALA A 59 11.00 -31.08 14.66
CA ALA A 59 9.90 -31.98 15.05
C ALA A 59 9.01 -31.40 16.15
N LEU A 60 9.59 -30.76 17.18
CA LEU A 60 8.84 -30.08 18.22
C LEU A 60 8.04 -28.90 17.67
N ILE A 61 8.65 -28.06 16.81
CA ILE A 61 7.99 -26.93 16.16
C ILE A 61 6.81 -27.46 15.30
N LYS A 62 7.08 -28.45 14.45
CA LYS A 62 6.06 -29.04 13.58
C LYS A 62 4.89 -29.64 14.38
N THR A 63 5.18 -30.34 15.48
CA THR A 63 4.14 -30.90 16.38
C THR A 63 3.27 -29.79 16.96
N ALA A 64 3.87 -28.67 17.42
CA ALA A 64 3.11 -27.53 17.93
C ALA A 64 2.27 -26.86 16.83
N VAL A 65 2.80 -26.73 15.61
CA VAL A 65 2.07 -26.17 14.46
C VAL A 65 0.86 -27.04 14.09
N GLU A 66 1.02 -28.36 14.03
CA GLU A 66 -0.06 -29.30 13.72
C GLU A 66 -1.22 -29.27 14.74
N LYS A 67 -0.95 -28.78 15.96
CA LYS A 67 -1.96 -28.64 17.03
C LYS A 67 -2.72 -27.32 17.01
N ILE A 68 -2.36 -26.38 16.15
CA ILE A 68 -3.06 -25.09 16.06
C ILE A 68 -4.47 -25.33 15.55
N ASP A 69 -5.46 -25.09 16.41
CA ASP A 69 -6.87 -25.25 16.08
C ASP A 69 -7.75 -24.20 16.77
N ILE A 70 -8.99 -24.10 16.33
CA ILE A 70 -10.02 -23.19 16.84
C ILE A 70 -10.19 -23.37 18.36
N ASP A 71 -10.20 -24.62 18.84
CA ASP A 71 -10.40 -24.94 20.24
C ASP A 71 -9.15 -24.68 21.12
N VAL A 72 -7.96 -24.67 20.49
CA VAL A 72 -6.67 -24.52 21.19
C VAL A 72 -5.72 -23.60 20.43
N PRO A 73 -6.13 -22.34 20.19
CA PRO A 73 -5.39 -21.40 19.32
C PRO A 73 -4.00 -21.05 19.86
N ASN A 74 -3.78 -21.16 21.17
CA ASN A 74 -2.51 -20.79 21.81
C ASN A 74 -1.32 -21.69 21.44
N TRP A 75 -1.53 -22.81 20.74
CA TRP A 75 -0.44 -23.59 20.16
C TRP A 75 0.41 -22.78 19.18
N THR A 76 -0.16 -21.72 18.57
CA THR A 76 0.62 -20.82 17.72
C THR A 76 1.76 -20.11 18.48
N PHE A 77 1.55 -19.77 19.76
CA PHE A 77 2.59 -19.17 20.60
C PHE A 77 3.61 -20.21 21.08
N VAL A 78 3.19 -21.45 21.32
CA VAL A 78 4.13 -22.56 21.63
C VAL A 78 5.08 -22.78 20.46
N ALA A 79 4.54 -22.87 19.24
CA ALA A 79 5.33 -23.01 18.01
C ALA A 79 6.28 -21.82 17.80
N ALA A 80 5.79 -20.58 18.05
CA ALA A 80 6.60 -19.36 17.95
C ALA A 80 7.78 -19.37 18.92
N ARG A 81 7.56 -19.72 20.18
CA ARG A 81 8.61 -19.78 21.21
C ARG A 81 9.65 -20.84 20.91
N LEU A 82 9.23 -22.02 20.45
CA LEU A 82 10.13 -23.07 19.98
C LEU A 82 10.98 -22.59 18.80
N PHE A 83 10.38 -21.88 17.84
CA PHE A 83 11.11 -21.30 16.72
C PHE A 83 12.09 -20.20 17.16
N LEU A 84 11.70 -19.35 18.11
CA LEU A 84 12.59 -18.32 18.68
C LEU A 84 13.82 -18.95 19.35
N PHE A 85 13.68 -20.04 20.10
CA PHE A 85 14.83 -20.72 20.70
C PHE A 85 15.82 -21.22 19.63
N ASP A 86 15.33 -21.74 18.52
CA ASP A 86 16.18 -22.09 17.38
C ASP A 86 16.84 -20.86 16.73
N LEU A 87 16.07 -19.78 16.56
CA LEU A 87 16.57 -18.53 16.00
C LEU A 87 17.68 -17.91 16.84
N TYR A 88 17.51 -17.84 18.17
CA TYR A 88 18.53 -17.36 19.10
C TYR A 88 19.83 -18.17 18.97
N HIS A 89 19.70 -19.47 18.89
CA HIS A 89 20.88 -20.35 18.72
C HIS A 89 21.57 -20.13 17.38
N ARG A 90 20.82 -19.99 16.27
CA ARG A 90 21.39 -19.75 14.93
C ARG A 90 22.10 -18.41 14.84
N VAL A 91 21.48 -17.36 15.35
CA VAL A 91 22.10 -16.02 15.37
C VAL A 91 23.33 -16.00 16.25
N GLY A 92 23.27 -16.63 17.45
CA GLY A 92 24.42 -16.75 18.34
C GLY A 92 25.62 -17.47 17.69
N ILE A 93 25.37 -18.49 16.86
CA ILE A 93 26.46 -19.14 16.08
C ILE A 93 26.99 -18.20 15.00
N ALA A 94 26.09 -17.55 14.23
CA ALA A 94 26.48 -16.73 13.10
C ALA A 94 27.24 -15.47 13.50
N THR A 95 26.96 -14.93 14.69
CA THR A 95 27.56 -13.69 15.22
C THR A 95 28.67 -13.94 16.25
N HIS A 96 29.03 -15.19 16.49
CA HIS A 96 30.01 -15.58 17.55
C HIS A 96 29.62 -15.06 18.94
N GLY A 97 28.32 -14.98 19.23
CA GLY A 97 27.77 -14.51 20.50
C GLY A 97 28.18 -15.36 21.70
N VAL A 98 28.01 -14.82 22.88
CA VAL A 98 28.35 -15.48 24.15
C VAL A 98 27.45 -16.70 24.37
N LYS A 99 28.04 -17.85 24.68
CA LYS A 99 27.31 -19.07 24.91
C LYS A 99 26.39 -18.92 26.13
N GLY A 100 25.08 -19.08 25.91
CA GLY A 100 24.07 -19.01 26.96
C GLY A 100 23.27 -17.68 26.98
N GLU A 101 23.68 -16.68 26.21
CA GLU A 101 22.93 -15.45 26.00
C GLU A 101 22.12 -15.56 24.73
N ALA A 102 20.84 -15.16 24.80
CA ALA A 102 19.97 -15.11 23.60
C ALA A 102 20.39 -13.95 22.69
N TYR A 103 20.60 -12.77 23.26
CA TYR A 103 20.99 -11.55 22.55
C TYR A 103 22.46 -11.22 22.79
N CYS A 104 23.24 -11.01 21.73
CA CYS A 104 24.53 -10.37 21.84
C CYS A 104 24.35 -8.87 22.09
N HIS A 105 25.38 -8.21 22.62
CA HIS A 105 25.33 -6.76 22.87
C HIS A 105 25.08 -5.98 21.58
N LEU A 106 24.28 -4.93 21.64
CA LEU A 106 23.89 -4.11 20.48
C LEU A 106 25.13 -3.61 19.70
N LYS A 107 26.20 -3.25 20.39
CA LYS A 107 27.47 -2.81 19.80
C LYS A 107 28.11 -3.91 18.94
N ASP A 108 28.08 -5.15 19.42
CA ASP A 108 28.67 -6.30 18.73
C ASP A 108 27.81 -6.66 17.51
N TYR A 109 26.48 -6.62 17.62
CA TYR A 109 25.56 -6.79 16.49
C TYR A 109 25.83 -5.76 15.39
N ILE A 110 25.91 -4.47 15.74
CA ILE A 110 26.16 -3.39 14.77
C ILE A 110 27.52 -3.58 14.10
N LYS A 111 28.57 -3.81 14.88
CA LYS A 111 29.91 -4.05 14.35
C LYS A 111 29.91 -5.21 13.38
N PHE A 112 29.35 -6.36 13.77
CA PHE A 112 29.25 -7.54 12.92
C PHE A 112 28.46 -7.26 11.64
N GLY A 113 27.33 -6.56 11.75
CA GLY A 113 26.48 -6.21 10.60
C GLY A 113 27.18 -5.28 9.59
N ILE A 114 27.99 -4.33 10.07
CA ILE A 114 28.82 -3.45 9.24
C ILE A 114 29.94 -4.25 8.55
N GLU A 115 30.66 -5.10 9.28
CA GLU A 115 31.72 -5.96 8.74
C GLU A 115 31.17 -6.94 7.69
N ALA A 116 29.95 -7.43 7.88
CA ALA A 116 29.24 -8.26 6.91
C ALA A 116 28.74 -7.48 5.68
N GLY A 117 28.87 -6.15 5.66
CA GLY A 117 28.38 -5.26 4.59
C GLY A 117 26.86 -5.19 4.50
N ARG A 118 26.17 -5.41 5.61
CA ARG A 118 24.69 -5.45 5.67
C ARG A 118 24.09 -4.21 6.31
N LEU A 119 24.73 -3.66 7.35
CA LEU A 119 24.30 -2.43 8.00
C LEU A 119 25.06 -1.23 7.42
N ILE A 120 24.36 -0.07 7.43
CA ILE A 120 24.98 1.20 7.07
C ILE A 120 26.01 1.60 8.13
N PRO A 121 27.24 2.00 7.74
CA PRO A 121 28.30 2.33 8.70
C PRO A 121 27.94 3.43 9.71
N SER A 122 27.16 4.42 9.28
CA SER A 122 26.75 5.57 10.11
C SER A 122 25.64 5.28 11.13
N ILE A 123 25.12 4.06 11.20
CA ILE A 123 23.95 3.75 12.07
C ILE A 123 24.24 3.97 13.56
N ALA A 124 25.50 3.83 13.96
CA ALA A 124 25.91 4.01 15.37
C ALA A 124 26.33 5.44 15.70
N ASP A 125 26.46 6.32 14.71
CA ASP A 125 27.06 7.65 14.90
C ASP A 125 26.31 8.49 15.93
N GLY A 126 27.02 8.84 17.02
CA GLY A 126 26.52 9.70 18.12
C GLY A 126 25.39 9.08 18.97
N TYR A 127 25.29 7.75 19.02
CA TYR A 127 24.45 7.03 19.99
C TYR A 127 25.28 6.45 21.14
N ASP A 128 24.72 6.46 22.33
CA ASP A 128 25.19 5.64 23.43
C ASP A 128 24.59 4.23 23.28
N LEU A 129 25.40 3.33 22.73
CA LEU A 129 24.97 1.96 22.44
C LEU A 129 24.79 1.11 23.70
N ASP A 130 25.49 1.42 24.79
CA ASP A 130 25.37 0.71 26.06
C ASP A 130 24.02 1.05 26.71
N GLU A 131 23.62 2.31 26.67
CA GLU A 131 22.29 2.76 27.13
C GLU A 131 21.16 2.16 26.29
N LEU A 132 21.28 2.16 24.96
CA LEU A 132 20.28 1.56 24.07
C LEU A 132 20.21 0.03 24.26
N ASN A 133 21.36 -0.64 24.46
CA ASN A 133 21.37 -2.06 24.75
C ASN A 133 20.62 -2.41 26.04
N ALA A 134 20.82 -1.61 27.10
CA ALA A 134 20.09 -1.78 28.36
C ALA A 134 18.57 -1.50 28.24
N TYR A 135 18.17 -0.73 27.22
CA TYR A 135 16.77 -0.40 26.93
C TYR A 135 16.04 -1.47 26.11
N ILE A 136 16.77 -2.31 25.38
CA ILE A 136 16.20 -3.43 24.61
C ILE A 136 15.52 -4.41 25.57
N ASP A 137 14.26 -4.75 25.26
CA ASP A 137 13.45 -5.70 26.03
C ASP A 137 13.20 -7.00 25.24
N PRO A 138 14.01 -8.05 25.44
CA PRO A 138 13.84 -9.33 24.76
C PRO A 138 12.51 -10.03 25.02
N SER A 139 11.81 -9.70 26.13
CA SER A 139 10.52 -10.31 26.46
C SER A 139 9.43 -9.97 25.42
N ARG A 140 9.60 -8.88 24.65
CA ARG A 140 8.70 -8.50 23.57
C ARG A 140 8.70 -9.50 22.41
N ASP A 141 9.70 -10.38 22.30
CA ASP A 141 9.68 -11.49 21.34
C ASP A 141 8.55 -12.48 21.61
N LEU A 142 8.05 -12.56 22.84
CA LEU A 142 6.90 -13.41 23.20
C LEU A 142 5.56 -12.90 22.66
N LEU A 143 5.52 -11.68 22.09
CA LEU A 143 4.33 -11.14 21.42
C LEU A 143 4.07 -11.81 20.07
N PHE A 144 5.07 -12.42 19.46
CA PHE A 144 4.92 -13.09 18.17
C PHE A 144 4.12 -14.38 18.28
N ASN A 145 3.15 -14.56 17.37
CA ASN A 145 2.65 -15.88 17.01
C ASN A 145 3.58 -16.56 16.00
N TYR A 146 3.33 -17.83 15.68
CA TYR A 146 4.23 -18.59 14.80
C TYR A 146 4.37 -18.00 13.40
N LEU A 147 3.24 -17.64 12.76
CA LEU A 147 3.28 -17.07 11.42
C LEU A 147 3.98 -15.71 11.42
N GLY A 148 3.80 -14.89 12.46
CA GLY A 148 4.44 -13.59 12.63
C GLY A 148 5.96 -13.70 12.71
N ILE A 149 6.48 -14.54 13.63
CA ILE A 149 7.94 -14.72 13.76
C ILE A 149 8.56 -15.39 12.52
N LYS A 150 7.83 -16.29 11.90
CA LYS A 150 8.26 -16.94 10.66
C LYS A 150 8.34 -15.92 9.51
N THR A 151 7.34 -15.05 9.39
CA THR A 151 7.32 -13.95 8.41
C THR A 151 8.46 -12.95 8.67
N LEU A 152 8.72 -12.61 9.94
CA LEU A 152 9.86 -11.77 10.32
C LEU A 152 11.18 -12.40 9.84
N TYR A 153 11.37 -13.66 10.13
CA TYR A 153 12.57 -14.41 9.74
C TYR A 153 12.75 -14.51 8.23
N ASP A 154 11.68 -14.80 7.50
CA ASP A 154 11.76 -15.03 6.06
C ASP A 154 11.99 -13.73 5.28
N ARG A 155 11.31 -12.64 5.67
CA ARG A 155 11.22 -11.40 4.87
C ARG A 155 12.00 -10.20 5.41
N TYR A 156 12.23 -10.10 6.73
CA TYR A 156 12.69 -8.86 7.35
C TYR A 156 14.07 -8.95 8.03
N LEU A 157 14.37 -10.09 8.69
CA LEU A 157 15.65 -10.25 9.35
C LEU A 157 16.80 -10.28 8.34
N ILE A 158 17.83 -9.49 8.62
CA ILE A 158 19.03 -9.47 7.80
C ILE A 158 19.74 -10.82 7.91
N LYS A 159 20.15 -11.35 6.74
CA LYS A 159 20.91 -12.59 6.61
C LYS A 159 22.29 -12.28 6.01
N ASN A 160 23.29 -13.05 6.39
CA ASN A 160 24.61 -13.01 5.78
C ASN A 160 24.58 -13.61 4.35
N ARG A 161 25.73 -13.66 3.68
CA ARG A 161 25.85 -14.23 2.32
C ARG A 161 25.54 -15.73 2.23
N LYS A 162 25.54 -16.43 3.37
CA LYS A 162 25.17 -17.85 3.47
C LYS A 162 23.69 -18.05 3.80
N ALA A 163 22.89 -17.01 3.75
CA ALA A 163 21.48 -16.99 4.14
C ALA A 163 21.21 -17.31 5.64
N GLU A 164 22.21 -17.14 6.50
CA GLU A 164 22.08 -17.30 7.95
C GLU A 164 21.65 -15.96 8.58
N PRO A 165 20.67 -15.94 9.51
CA PRO A 165 20.24 -14.72 10.19
C PRO A 165 21.36 -14.17 11.08
N ILE A 166 21.54 -12.85 11.05
CA ILE A 166 22.59 -12.18 11.85
C ILE A 166 22.02 -11.18 12.85
N GLU A 167 20.71 -11.09 12.94
CA GLU A 167 20.01 -10.21 13.88
C GLU A 167 18.79 -10.91 14.50
N LEU A 168 18.41 -10.46 15.67
CA LEU A 168 17.22 -10.87 16.41
C LEU A 168 16.14 -9.79 16.36
N PRO A 169 14.86 -10.10 16.65
CA PRO A 169 13.75 -9.17 16.46
C PRO A 169 13.96 -7.81 17.14
N GLN A 170 14.36 -7.79 18.39
CA GLN A 170 14.50 -6.54 19.15
C GLN A 170 15.73 -5.73 18.71
N GLN A 171 16.80 -6.38 18.21
CA GLN A 171 17.93 -5.69 17.57
C GLN A 171 17.50 -5.05 16.26
N MET A 172 16.71 -5.74 15.45
CA MET A 172 16.11 -5.20 14.23
C MET A 172 15.29 -3.94 14.54
N PHE A 173 14.36 -4.01 15.48
CA PHE A 173 13.50 -2.87 15.83
C PHE A 173 14.30 -1.69 16.38
N MET A 174 15.29 -1.93 17.24
CA MET A 174 16.16 -0.87 17.75
C MET A 174 16.99 -0.25 16.62
N ALA A 175 17.56 -1.03 15.73
CA ALA A 175 18.35 -0.51 14.59
C ALA A 175 17.49 0.31 13.62
N ILE A 176 16.24 -0.09 13.37
CA ILE A 176 15.27 0.71 12.59
C ILE A 176 14.98 2.03 13.30
N ALA A 177 14.72 1.99 14.61
CA ALA A 177 14.46 3.18 15.41
C ALA A 177 15.64 4.16 15.41
N MET A 178 16.87 3.64 15.59
CA MET A 178 18.09 4.44 15.47
C MET A 178 18.23 5.09 14.09
N PHE A 179 18.01 4.32 13.02
CA PHE A 179 18.08 4.85 11.66
C PHE A 179 17.09 6.00 11.45
N LEU A 180 15.84 5.83 11.88
CA LEU A 180 14.80 6.85 11.73
C LEU A 180 15.04 8.08 12.61
N ALA A 181 15.70 7.93 13.75
CA ALA A 181 15.97 9.02 14.67
C ALA A 181 17.28 9.77 14.39
N GLN A 182 18.11 9.32 13.41
CA GLN A 182 19.48 9.82 13.23
C GLN A 182 19.61 11.35 13.03
N ASN A 183 18.60 12.00 12.45
CA ASN A 183 18.56 13.44 12.20
C ASN A 183 17.81 14.23 13.29
N GLU A 184 17.32 13.59 14.34
CA GLU A 184 16.66 14.25 15.45
C GLU A 184 17.67 14.92 16.39
N LYS A 185 17.27 16.05 17.00
CA LYS A 185 18.14 16.79 17.96
C LYS A 185 18.49 15.92 19.16
N ASP A 186 17.50 15.25 19.73
CA ASP A 186 17.66 14.24 20.79
C ASP A 186 17.39 12.85 20.20
N LYS A 187 18.31 12.38 19.35
CA LYS A 187 18.17 11.10 18.67
C LYS A 187 18.19 9.91 19.61
N GLN A 188 18.85 10.01 20.76
CA GLN A 188 18.91 8.96 21.77
C GLN A 188 17.53 8.69 22.36
N SER A 189 16.83 9.73 22.82
CA SER A 189 15.48 9.63 23.34
C SER A 189 14.48 9.21 22.25
N LYS A 190 14.62 9.79 21.04
CA LYS A 190 13.72 9.46 19.92
C LYS A 190 13.88 8.01 19.44
N ALA A 191 15.08 7.47 19.46
CA ALA A 191 15.31 6.04 19.14
C ALA A 191 14.56 5.14 20.13
N LYS A 192 14.56 5.44 21.44
CA LYS A 192 13.81 4.70 22.46
C LYS A 192 12.29 4.82 22.23
N GLU A 193 11.80 6.03 21.96
CA GLU A 193 10.38 6.29 21.68
C GLU A 193 9.91 5.51 20.44
N PHE A 194 10.68 5.54 19.35
CA PHE A 194 10.37 4.81 18.12
C PHE A 194 10.43 3.29 18.32
N TYR A 195 11.45 2.80 19.02
CA TYR A 195 11.58 1.40 19.38
C TYR A 195 10.35 0.91 20.16
N ASP A 196 9.90 1.68 21.14
CA ASP A 196 8.76 1.30 21.96
C ASP A 196 7.49 1.04 21.15
N VAL A 197 7.09 1.98 20.29
CA VAL A 197 5.85 1.84 19.51
C VAL A 197 5.92 0.72 18.48
N ILE A 198 7.11 0.50 17.87
CA ILE A 198 7.28 -0.56 16.87
C ILE A 198 7.33 -1.94 17.57
N SER A 199 8.17 -2.09 18.59
CA SER A 199 8.42 -3.39 19.23
C SER A 199 7.26 -3.88 20.11
N LYS A 200 6.38 -2.97 20.55
CA LYS A 200 5.10 -3.30 21.22
C LYS A 200 3.98 -3.62 20.23
N PHE A 201 4.24 -3.50 18.91
CA PHE A 201 3.27 -3.69 17.83
C PHE A 201 2.10 -2.70 17.89
N GLU A 202 2.34 -1.51 18.38
CA GLU A 202 1.37 -0.41 18.46
C GLU A 202 1.23 0.29 17.10
N VAL A 203 2.38 0.52 16.44
CA VAL A 203 2.49 1.03 15.06
C VAL A 203 3.44 0.14 14.28
N MET A 204 3.06 -0.19 13.06
CA MET A 204 3.95 -0.93 12.17
C MET A 204 4.21 -0.13 10.89
N LEU A 205 5.49 0.01 10.58
CA LEU A 205 5.94 0.68 9.37
C LEU A 205 5.75 -0.23 8.15
N ALA A 206 5.65 0.37 6.97
CA ALA A 206 5.56 -0.37 5.73
C ALA A 206 6.75 -1.30 5.51
N THR A 207 6.52 -2.40 4.78
CA THR A 207 7.54 -3.44 4.52
C THR A 207 8.88 -2.88 4.04
N PRO A 208 8.97 -1.94 3.08
CA PRO A 208 10.27 -1.42 2.67
C PRO A 208 11.01 -0.69 3.80
N THR A 209 10.30 0.04 4.65
CA THR A 209 10.92 0.70 5.80
C THR A 209 11.46 -0.33 6.80
N LEU A 210 10.67 -1.35 7.15
CA LEU A 210 11.08 -2.41 8.05
C LEU A 210 12.29 -3.21 7.52
N SER A 211 12.30 -3.51 6.23
CA SER A 211 13.36 -4.29 5.61
C SER A 211 14.66 -3.51 5.43
N ASN A 212 14.57 -2.22 5.04
CA ASN A 212 15.69 -1.50 4.47
C ASN A 212 16.26 -0.37 5.34
N ALA A 213 15.53 0.14 6.35
CA ALA A 213 15.88 1.36 7.08
C ALA A 213 17.30 1.37 7.68
N ARG A 214 17.85 0.23 8.07
CA ARG A 214 19.19 0.09 8.66
C ARG A 214 20.26 -0.36 7.68
N THR A 215 19.89 -0.58 6.42
CA THR A 215 20.76 -1.19 5.41
C THR A 215 21.41 -0.17 4.47
N ASN A 216 22.44 -0.59 3.73
CA ASN A 216 23.05 0.21 2.67
C ASN A 216 22.07 0.51 1.48
N ARG A 217 20.90 -0.13 1.44
CA ARG A 217 19.87 0.05 0.41
C ARG A 217 18.58 0.56 1.03
N HIS A 218 18.64 1.71 1.67
CA HIS A 218 17.53 2.32 2.42
C HIS A 218 16.48 3.00 1.52
N GLN A 219 15.97 2.28 0.50
CA GLN A 219 14.73 2.63 -0.18
C GLN A 219 13.57 2.23 0.73
N LEU A 220 12.79 3.21 1.22
CA LEU A 220 11.83 3.05 2.30
C LEU A 220 10.37 3.15 1.85
N SER A 221 10.12 3.60 0.61
CA SER A 221 8.78 3.85 0.10
C SER A 221 8.15 2.61 -0.52
N SER A 222 6.84 2.45 -0.37
CA SER A 222 6.12 1.26 -0.82
C SER A 222 5.65 1.34 -2.26
N CYS A 223 5.17 2.50 -2.69
CA CYS A 223 4.53 2.69 -3.99
C CYS A 223 4.92 4.01 -4.63
N TYR A 224 4.74 4.06 -5.97
CA TYR A 224 4.96 5.23 -6.78
C TYR A 224 3.79 5.43 -7.74
N ILE A 225 3.47 6.69 -8.04
CA ILE A 225 2.40 7.07 -8.97
C ILE A 225 2.97 8.02 -10.00
N GLY A 226 2.79 7.67 -11.29
CA GLY A 226 3.24 8.50 -12.39
C GLY A 226 2.29 8.48 -13.56
N SER A 227 2.67 9.16 -14.64
CA SER A 227 1.90 9.26 -15.86
C SER A 227 2.80 9.38 -17.09
N SER A 228 2.30 8.94 -18.25
CA SER A 228 2.99 9.06 -19.53
C SER A 228 2.33 10.13 -20.40
N PRO A 229 3.11 11.02 -21.04
CA PRO A 229 2.58 11.92 -22.07
C PRO A 229 2.35 11.17 -23.37
N ASP A 230 1.53 11.75 -24.26
CA ASP A 230 1.19 11.18 -25.56
C ASP A 230 2.28 11.45 -26.62
N ASN A 231 3.49 10.96 -26.37
CA ASN A 231 4.57 10.91 -27.36
C ASN A 231 5.49 9.71 -27.10
N ILE A 232 6.16 9.23 -28.13
CA ILE A 232 6.95 8.00 -28.03
C ILE A 232 8.11 8.10 -27.03
N GLU A 233 8.79 9.23 -26.98
CA GLU A 233 9.89 9.44 -26.04
C GLU A 233 9.42 9.41 -24.59
N GLY A 234 8.30 10.08 -24.28
CA GLY A 234 7.72 10.12 -22.95
C GLY A 234 7.15 8.78 -22.52
N ILE A 235 6.55 8.00 -23.43
CA ILE A 235 6.10 6.64 -23.14
C ILE A 235 7.30 5.74 -22.77
N PHE A 236 8.39 5.79 -23.54
CA PHE A 236 9.60 4.99 -23.26
C PHE A 236 10.37 5.48 -22.04
N ASP A 237 10.38 6.79 -21.77
CA ASP A 237 10.85 7.33 -20.50
C ASP A 237 10.03 6.76 -19.33
N GLY A 238 8.69 6.68 -19.48
CA GLY A 238 7.80 6.05 -18.50
C GLY A 238 8.18 4.59 -18.23
N TYR A 239 8.48 3.80 -19.25
CA TYR A 239 8.95 2.42 -19.06
C TYR A 239 10.26 2.35 -18.29
N LYS A 240 11.22 3.20 -18.64
CA LYS A 240 12.49 3.29 -17.90
C LYS A 240 12.26 3.65 -16.43
N GLU A 241 11.38 4.59 -16.16
CA GLU A 241 11.03 4.99 -14.80
C GLU A 241 10.36 3.86 -14.04
N MET A 242 9.33 3.22 -14.61
CA MET A 242 8.67 2.04 -14.02
C MET A 242 9.66 0.90 -13.74
N ALA A 243 10.58 0.61 -14.66
CA ALA A 243 11.62 -0.42 -14.46
C ALA A 243 12.53 -0.10 -13.28
N LEU A 244 12.99 1.15 -13.16
CA LEU A 244 13.84 1.58 -12.04
C LEU A 244 13.08 1.55 -10.71
N LEU A 245 11.84 2.01 -10.67
CA LEU A 245 11.00 2.00 -9.48
C LEU A 245 10.68 0.56 -9.02
N SER A 246 10.31 -0.33 -9.95
CA SER A 246 10.10 -1.76 -9.69
C SER A 246 11.35 -2.44 -9.14
N LYS A 247 12.51 -2.24 -9.79
CA LYS A 247 13.80 -2.77 -9.36
C LYS A 247 14.12 -2.49 -7.89
N TYR A 248 13.71 -1.33 -7.38
CA TYR A 248 13.94 -0.93 -5.99
C TYR A 248 12.80 -1.28 -5.04
N GLY A 249 11.85 -2.12 -5.49
CA GLY A 249 10.84 -2.72 -4.61
C GLY A 249 9.54 -1.94 -4.46
N GLY A 250 9.27 -0.96 -5.34
CA GLY A 250 8.03 -0.20 -5.33
C GLY A 250 6.92 -0.82 -6.16
N GLY A 251 5.69 -0.86 -5.64
CA GLY A 251 4.48 -1.01 -6.43
C GLY A 251 4.23 0.26 -7.26
N ILE A 252 3.58 0.13 -8.41
CA ILE A 252 3.43 1.26 -9.35
C ILE A 252 1.97 1.44 -9.72
N GLY A 253 1.47 2.69 -9.66
CA GLY A 253 0.26 3.14 -10.32
C GLY A 253 0.60 4.07 -11.47
N TRP A 254 0.05 3.84 -12.65
CA TRP A 254 0.43 4.61 -13.84
C TRP A 254 -0.78 5.05 -14.65
N ASP A 255 -0.85 6.35 -14.93
CA ASP A 255 -1.89 7.00 -15.71
C ASP A 255 -1.57 6.91 -17.22
N TRP A 256 -2.56 6.44 -18.01
CA TRP A 256 -2.50 6.29 -19.45
C TRP A 256 -3.57 7.11 -20.18
N ASN A 257 -4.28 7.99 -19.48
CA ASN A 257 -5.43 8.72 -20.02
C ASN A 257 -5.11 9.63 -21.20
N GLN A 258 -3.85 10.08 -21.34
CA GLN A 258 -3.46 10.98 -22.41
C GLN A 258 -3.07 10.28 -23.71
N ILE A 259 -2.84 8.97 -23.69
CA ILE A 259 -2.36 8.22 -24.87
C ILE A 259 -3.47 8.11 -25.88
N ARG A 260 -3.20 8.53 -27.12
CA ARG A 260 -4.16 8.46 -28.23
C ARG A 260 -4.67 7.05 -28.47
N SER A 261 -5.94 6.96 -28.88
CA SER A 261 -6.65 5.70 -29.07
C SER A 261 -6.23 4.96 -30.35
N LEU A 262 -6.66 3.70 -30.44
CA LEU A 262 -6.54 2.91 -31.68
C LEU A 262 -7.22 3.65 -32.85
N GLY A 263 -6.47 3.80 -33.93
CA GLY A 263 -6.93 4.52 -35.12
C GLY A 263 -6.81 6.04 -35.03
N GLY A 264 -6.24 6.58 -33.94
CA GLY A 264 -5.93 8.00 -33.83
C GLY A 264 -4.95 8.50 -34.90
N VAL A 265 -4.83 9.81 -35.01
CA VAL A 265 -3.99 10.49 -36.01
C VAL A 265 -2.54 10.54 -35.60
N ILE A 266 -1.60 10.19 -36.48
CA ILE A 266 -0.15 10.42 -36.33
C ILE A 266 0.33 11.13 -37.60
N ASP A 267 0.96 12.30 -37.45
CA ASP A 267 1.54 13.09 -38.53
C ASP A 267 0.54 13.25 -39.71
N ASP A 268 -0.69 13.71 -39.44
CA ASP A 268 -1.81 13.83 -40.38
C ASP A 268 -2.31 12.51 -41.02
N HIS A 269 -1.69 11.36 -40.69
CA HIS A 269 -2.17 10.06 -41.14
C HIS A 269 -3.27 9.53 -40.20
N LYS A 270 -4.50 9.51 -40.72
CA LYS A 270 -5.65 8.92 -40.03
C LYS A 270 -5.45 7.40 -39.87
N SER A 271 -5.97 6.84 -38.80
CA SER A 271 -5.93 5.40 -38.51
C SER A 271 -4.50 4.84 -38.29
N ALA A 272 -3.52 5.69 -37.94
CA ALA A 272 -2.12 5.27 -37.79
C ALA A 272 -1.76 4.81 -36.38
N ALA A 273 -2.46 5.30 -35.36
CA ALA A 273 -2.16 4.97 -33.98
C ALA A 273 -2.57 3.54 -33.60
N GLY A 274 -1.71 2.83 -32.87
CA GLY A 274 -1.97 1.49 -32.37
C GLY A 274 -2.85 1.45 -31.10
N GLY A 275 -3.13 2.60 -30.49
CA GLY A 275 -3.87 2.72 -29.23
C GLY A 275 -3.07 2.40 -27.98
N THR A 276 -3.75 2.35 -26.83
CA THR A 276 -3.13 2.11 -25.52
C THR A 276 -2.71 0.64 -25.29
N VAL A 277 -3.49 -0.32 -25.79
CA VAL A 277 -3.32 -1.75 -25.49
C VAL A 277 -1.93 -2.30 -25.87
N PRO A 278 -1.32 -2.00 -27.03
CA PRO A 278 0.04 -2.43 -27.35
C PRO A 278 1.09 -1.93 -26.35
N PHE A 279 0.96 -0.69 -25.87
CA PHE A 279 1.84 -0.11 -24.85
C PHE A 279 1.62 -0.77 -23.48
N LEU A 280 0.38 -1.10 -23.15
CA LEU A 280 0.06 -1.86 -21.94
C LEU A 280 0.63 -3.30 -22.00
N LYS A 281 0.70 -3.91 -23.18
CA LYS A 281 1.38 -5.21 -23.34
C LYS A 281 2.88 -5.12 -23.03
N ILE A 282 3.55 -4.06 -23.47
CA ILE A 282 4.95 -3.80 -23.11
C ILE A 282 5.08 -3.59 -21.60
N THR A 283 4.15 -2.85 -20.98
CA THR A 283 4.10 -2.65 -19.52
C THR A 283 3.95 -3.97 -18.77
N ASN A 284 3.11 -4.89 -19.29
CA ASN A 284 2.95 -6.24 -18.75
C ASN A 284 4.27 -7.02 -18.74
N ASP A 285 4.94 -7.04 -19.87
CA ASP A 285 6.21 -7.77 -20.05
C ASP A 285 7.33 -7.13 -19.20
N LEU A 286 7.30 -5.79 -19.04
CA LEU A 286 8.18 -5.07 -18.14
C LEU A 286 7.96 -5.48 -16.68
N ALA A 287 6.71 -5.60 -16.24
CA ALA A 287 6.38 -6.02 -14.87
C ALA A 287 6.89 -7.44 -14.57
N ILE A 288 6.84 -8.33 -15.57
CA ILE A 288 7.38 -9.70 -15.46
C ILE A 288 8.91 -9.69 -15.46
N ALA A 289 9.52 -8.87 -16.35
CA ALA A 289 10.97 -8.86 -16.56
C ALA A 289 11.75 -8.22 -15.41
N VAL A 290 11.16 -7.24 -14.74
CA VAL A 290 11.82 -6.46 -13.68
C VAL A 290 11.10 -6.67 -12.36
N ASP A 291 11.42 -7.79 -11.71
CA ASP A 291 10.91 -8.09 -10.39
C ASP A 291 11.62 -7.28 -9.28
N GLN A 292 11.01 -7.28 -8.10
CA GLN A 292 11.46 -6.53 -6.94
C GLN A 292 12.60 -7.27 -6.21
N LEU A 293 13.83 -7.14 -6.70
CA LEU A 293 15.04 -7.73 -6.11
C LEU A 293 14.99 -9.28 -5.96
N GLY A 294 14.21 -9.97 -6.80
CA GLY A 294 14.03 -11.42 -6.72
C GLY A 294 13.18 -11.89 -5.52
N THR A 295 12.62 -10.97 -4.75
CA THR A 295 11.80 -11.29 -3.56
C THR A 295 10.31 -11.15 -3.80
N ARG A 296 9.91 -10.34 -4.78
CA ARG A 296 8.52 -10.09 -5.20
C ARG A 296 8.46 -9.92 -6.71
N LYS A 297 7.33 -10.27 -7.32
CA LYS A 297 7.06 -9.94 -8.72
C LYS A 297 6.81 -8.45 -8.87
N GLY A 298 7.20 -7.87 -10.00
CA GLY A 298 6.81 -6.51 -10.35
C GLY A 298 5.29 -6.40 -10.44
N ALA A 299 4.72 -5.30 -9.93
CA ALA A 299 3.29 -5.10 -9.89
C ALA A 299 2.96 -3.66 -10.31
N ILE A 300 2.17 -3.51 -11.37
CA ILE A 300 1.82 -2.23 -11.98
C ILE A 300 0.31 -2.16 -12.17
N ALA A 301 -0.32 -1.16 -11.54
CA ALA A 301 -1.68 -0.78 -11.84
C ALA A 301 -1.70 0.26 -12.95
N VAL A 302 -2.58 0.08 -13.92
CA VAL A 302 -2.74 0.97 -15.08
C VAL A 302 -4.13 1.59 -15.05
N TYR A 303 -4.19 2.91 -15.21
CA TYR A 303 -5.41 3.69 -15.04
C TYR A 303 -5.90 4.24 -16.37
N LEU A 304 -7.21 4.12 -16.64
CA LEU A 304 -7.86 4.69 -17.80
C LEU A 304 -9.25 5.24 -17.45
N GLU A 305 -9.62 6.36 -18.08
CA GLU A 305 -10.93 6.98 -17.92
C GLU A 305 -11.98 6.32 -18.85
N PRO A 306 -13.25 6.17 -18.41
CA PRO A 306 -14.30 5.53 -19.21
C PRO A 306 -14.66 6.22 -20.53
N TRP A 307 -14.29 7.48 -20.73
CA TRP A 307 -14.53 8.21 -21.99
C TRP A 307 -13.48 7.95 -23.08
N HIS A 308 -12.38 7.29 -22.72
CA HIS A 308 -11.33 6.93 -23.67
C HIS A 308 -11.84 5.91 -24.69
N MET A 309 -11.53 6.10 -25.97
CA MET A 309 -12.05 5.24 -27.05
C MET A 309 -11.60 3.78 -26.94
N ASP A 310 -10.44 3.51 -26.31
CA ASP A 310 -9.93 2.14 -26.07
C ASP A 310 -10.53 1.46 -24.81
N ILE A 311 -11.49 2.08 -24.13
CA ILE A 311 -12.00 1.59 -22.84
C ILE A 311 -12.53 0.17 -22.89
N VAL A 312 -13.17 -0.22 -24.00
CA VAL A 312 -13.77 -1.55 -24.16
C VAL A 312 -12.69 -2.64 -24.15
N ASP A 313 -11.59 -2.40 -24.86
CA ASP A 313 -10.44 -3.31 -24.91
C ASP A 313 -9.65 -3.30 -23.58
N PHE A 314 -9.55 -2.14 -22.95
CA PHE A 314 -8.92 -1.99 -21.64
C PHE A 314 -9.63 -2.82 -20.56
N VAL A 315 -10.96 -2.83 -20.53
CA VAL A 315 -11.74 -3.66 -19.60
C VAL A 315 -11.51 -5.15 -19.84
N ASP A 316 -11.18 -5.54 -21.07
CA ASP A 316 -10.93 -6.93 -21.45
C ASP A 316 -9.47 -7.40 -21.29
N LEU A 317 -8.55 -6.55 -20.79
CA LEU A 317 -7.11 -6.86 -20.69
C LEU A 317 -6.78 -8.17 -19.99
N LYS A 318 -7.54 -8.57 -18.98
CA LYS A 318 -7.31 -9.79 -18.16
C LYS A 318 -8.20 -10.98 -18.54
N LYS A 319 -9.02 -10.87 -19.54
CA LYS A 319 -9.88 -12.00 -19.97
C LYS A 319 -9.06 -13.16 -20.51
N ASN A 320 -9.45 -14.37 -20.14
CA ASN A 320 -8.81 -15.63 -20.58
C ASN A 320 -9.22 -16.05 -22.00
N SER A 321 -9.99 -15.22 -22.71
CA SER A 321 -10.49 -15.46 -24.06
C SER A 321 -10.14 -14.31 -24.99
N GLY A 322 -10.12 -14.57 -26.30
CA GLY A 322 -9.83 -13.58 -27.33
C GLY A 322 -8.36 -13.59 -27.76
N GLU A 323 -7.92 -12.51 -28.40
CA GLU A 323 -6.59 -12.40 -28.97
C GLU A 323 -5.53 -12.09 -27.89
N GLU A 324 -4.56 -12.99 -27.71
CA GLU A 324 -3.51 -12.88 -26.68
C GLU A 324 -2.67 -11.59 -26.79
N ARG A 325 -2.48 -11.09 -28.03
CA ARG A 325 -1.76 -9.83 -28.24
C ARG A 325 -2.45 -8.61 -27.64
N ARG A 326 -3.75 -8.74 -27.31
CA ARG A 326 -4.57 -7.71 -26.69
C ARG A 326 -4.81 -7.99 -25.19
N ARG A 327 -4.03 -8.87 -24.58
CA ARG A 327 -4.14 -9.27 -23.16
C ARG A 327 -2.90 -8.87 -22.39
N ALA A 328 -3.10 -8.51 -21.13
CA ALA A 328 -2.06 -8.10 -20.18
C ALA A 328 -2.44 -8.65 -18.78
N HIS A 329 -2.24 -9.96 -18.60
CA HIS A 329 -2.73 -10.70 -17.45
C HIS A 329 -2.06 -10.31 -16.12
N ASP A 330 -0.80 -9.84 -16.17
CA ASP A 330 -0.01 -9.49 -14.98
C ASP A 330 -0.17 -8.03 -14.54
N LEU A 331 -0.90 -7.21 -15.32
CA LEU A 331 -1.26 -5.86 -14.95
C LEU A 331 -2.52 -5.82 -14.07
N PHE A 332 -2.68 -4.71 -13.36
CA PHE A 332 -3.86 -4.42 -12.55
C PHE A 332 -4.62 -3.23 -13.18
N PRO A 333 -5.60 -3.50 -14.06
CA PRO A 333 -6.41 -2.43 -14.63
C PRO A 333 -7.24 -1.72 -13.55
N ALA A 334 -7.34 -0.40 -13.67
CA ALA A 334 -8.12 0.46 -12.80
C ALA A 334 -8.83 1.53 -13.63
N LEU A 335 -10.04 1.88 -13.25
CA LEU A 335 -10.83 2.92 -13.91
C LEU A 335 -10.81 4.20 -13.10
N TRP A 336 -10.66 5.33 -13.81
CA TRP A 336 -10.68 6.67 -13.27
C TRP A 336 -12.01 7.33 -13.65
N ILE A 337 -13.05 7.16 -12.80
CA ILE A 337 -14.46 7.37 -13.14
C ILE A 337 -14.92 8.77 -12.74
N SER A 338 -15.50 9.53 -13.70
CA SER A 338 -16.14 10.82 -13.43
C SER A 338 -17.56 10.67 -12.86
N ASP A 339 -18.01 11.68 -12.13
CA ASP A 339 -19.40 11.76 -11.64
C ASP A 339 -20.39 11.74 -12.81
N LEU A 340 -20.07 12.44 -13.92
CA LEU A 340 -20.91 12.47 -15.13
C LEU A 340 -21.14 11.06 -15.71
N PHE A 341 -20.13 10.19 -15.71
CA PHE A 341 -20.33 8.80 -16.16
C PHE A 341 -21.35 8.07 -15.29
N MET A 342 -21.24 8.19 -13.97
CA MET A 342 -22.16 7.57 -13.02
C MET A 342 -23.57 8.14 -13.14
N GLU A 343 -23.72 9.47 -13.33
CA GLU A 343 -25.00 10.12 -13.63
C GLU A 343 -25.63 9.51 -14.88
N ARG A 344 -24.89 9.40 -15.99
CA ARG A 344 -25.35 8.80 -17.24
C ARG A 344 -25.73 7.31 -17.11
N VAL A 345 -25.05 6.56 -16.27
CA VAL A 345 -25.39 5.16 -15.92
C VAL A 345 -26.75 5.12 -15.21
N MET A 346 -26.97 6.02 -14.24
CA MET A 346 -28.23 6.08 -13.49
C MET A 346 -29.41 6.53 -14.33
N GLU A 347 -29.18 7.42 -15.27
CA GLU A 347 -30.20 7.98 -16.19
C GLU A 347 -30.44 7.07 -17.42
N ASP A 348 -29.69 6.00 -17.59
CA ASP A 348 -29.69 5.15 -18.81
C ASP A 348 -29.45 5.98 -20.09
N SER A 349 -28.56 6.97 -19.99
CA SER A 349 -28.20 7.87 -21.06
C SER A 349 -27.07 7.32 -21.93
N TYR A 350 -26.81 7.96 -23.07
CA TYR A 350 -25.66 7.65 -23.91
C TYR A 350 -24.36 8.20 -23.33
N TRP A 351 -23.28 7.50 -23.61
CA TRP A 351 -21.91 7.87 -23.27
C TRP A 351 -21.07 7.92 -24.53
N THR A 352 -20.34 9.03 -24.72
CA THR A 352 -19.51 9.28 -25.89
C THR A 352 -18.05 9.00 -25.57
N LEU A 353 -17.40 8.28 -26.43
CA LEU A 353 -15.98 7.94 -26.37
C LEU A 353 -15.21 8.86 -27.31
N PHE A 354 -14.04 9.33 -26.87
CA PHE A 354 -13.19 10.25 -27.60
C PHE A 354 -11.76 9.74 -27.72
N ASP A 355 -11.06 10.20 -28.77
CA ASP A 355 -9.61 10.11 -28.83
C ASP A 355 -9.00 11.22 -27.97
N PRO A 356 -8.16 10.88 -26.96
CA PRO A 356 -7.50 11.88 -26.12
C PRO A 356 -6.70 12.92 -26.91
N TYR A 357 -6.19 12.57 -28.07
CA TYR A 357 -5.45 13.51 -28.91
C TYR A 357 -6.30 14.72 -29.37
N GLU A 358 -7.59 14.50 -29.63
CA GLU A 358 -8.52 15.55 -30.05
C GLU A 358 -9.12 16.35 -28.88
N VAL A 359 -9.15 15.75 -27.67
CA VAL A 359 -9.78 16.32 -26.46
C VAL A 359 -8.81 16.33 -25.27
N ARG A 360 -7.56 16.73 -25.49
CA ARG A 360 -6.44 16.59 -24.51
C ARG A 360 -6.73 17.18 -23.14
N ASP A 361 -7.45 18.27 -23.07
CA ASP A 361 -7.78 18.96 -21.81
C ASP A 361 -8.89 18.28 -21.01
N LEU A 362 -9.54 17.26 -21.57
CA LEU A 362 -10.57 16.51 -20.87
C LEU A 362 -9.99 15.68 -19.71
N SER A 363 -8.80 15.09 -19.89
CA SER A 363 -8.09 14.38 -18.81
C SER A 363 -7.58 15.34 -17.73
N GLU A 364 -7.43 16.63 -18.04
CA GLU A 364 -6.90 17.67 -17.14
C GLU A 364 -7.99 18.30 -16.26
N THR A 365 -9.26 17.95 -16.45
CA THR A 365 -10.41 18.57 -15.77
C THR A 365 -11.24 17.55 -14.98
N PHE A 366 -12.01 18.03 -14.02
CA PHE A 366 -12.90 17.21 -13.17
C PHE A 366 -14.15 18.04 -12.77
N GLY A 367 -15.18 17.38 -12.25
CA GLY A 367 -16.41 18.01 -11.77
C GLY A 367 -17.16 18.75 -12.87
N ASP A 368 -17.65 19.96 -12.54
CA ASP A 368 -18.46 20.76 -13.46
C ASP A 368 -17.68 21.21 -14.71
N GLU A 369 -16.38 21.46 -14.58
CA GLU A 369 -15.55 21.84 -15.73
C GLU A 369 -15.41 20.66 -16.69
N PHE A 370 -15.14 19.45 -16.19
CA PHE A 370 -15.12 18.23 -16.98
C PHE A 370 -16.47 18.04 -17.70
N LYS A 371 -17.57 18.16 -16.97
CA LYS A 371 -18.92 18.01 -17.51
C LYS A 371 -19.20 18.99 -18.64
N ALA A 372 -18.85 20.25 -18.46
CA ALA A 372 -19.05 21.29 -19.46
C ALA A 372 -18.23 21.00 -20.73
N LYS A 373 -16.95 20.65 -20.61
CA LYS A 373 -16.08 20.30 -21.75
C LYS A 373 -16.53 19.04 -22.45
N TYR A 374 -16.87 17.99 -21.69
CA TYR A 374 -17.36 16.74 -22.24
C TYR A 374 -18.61 16.96 -23.11
N ILE A 375 -19.60 17.72 -22.63
CA ILE A 375 -20.83 18.04 -23.36
C ILE A 375 -20.51 18.90 -24.61
N ALA A 376 -19.57 19.85 -24.52
CA ALA A 376 -19.13 20.63 -25.66
C ALA A 376 -18.53 19.74 -26.76
N TYR A 377 -17.62 18.83 -26.40
CA TYR A 377 -17.04 17.88 -27.35
C TYR A 377 -18.05 16.86 -27.89
N GLU A 378 -19.01 16.45 -27.08
CA GLU A 378 -20.09 15.55 -27.51
C GLU A 378 -20.91 16.19 -28.63
N ASN A 379 -21.10 17.50 -28.64
CA ASN A 379 -21.85 18.25 -29.62
C ASN A 379 -20.99 18.80 -30.79
N ASP A 380 -19.68 18.70 -30.71
CA ASP A 380 -18.78 19.17 -31.78
C ASP A 380 -18.64 18.11 -32.89
N GLU A 381 -19.23 18.37 -34.07
CA GLU A 381 -19.19 17.43 -35.21
C GLU A 381 -17.80 17.24 -35.81
N SER A 382 -16.83 18.10 -35.52
CA SER A 382 -15.47 18.00 -36.03
C SER A 382 -14.61 16.97 -35.30
N ILE A 383 -15.03 16.53 -34.12
CA ILE A 383 -14.29 15.58 -33.25
C ILE A 383 -14.69 14.15 -33.60
N THR A 384 -13.70 13.28 -33.76
CA THR A 384 -13.89 11.82 -33.91
C THR A 384 -14.41 11.23 -32.64
N LYS A 385 -15.54 10.53 -32.70
CA LYS A 385 -16.22 10.00 -31.50
C LYS A 385 -16.96 8.72 -31.82
N ASP A 386 -17.08 7.86 -30.80
CA ASP A 386 -17.98 6.72 -30.83
C ASP A 386 -19.01 6.87 -29.70
N ARG A 387 -20.10 6.13 -29.73
CA ARG A 387 -21.22 6.32 -28.80
C ARG A 387 -21.86 5.01 -28.40
N MET A 388 -22.01 4.81 -27.13
CA MET A 388 -22.68 3.64 -26.56
C MET A 388 -23.57 4.03 -25.36
N LYS A 389 -24.39 3.10 -24.89
CA LYS A 389 -25.11 3.31 -23.63
C LYS A 389 -24.14 3.22 -22.46
N ALA A 390 -24.16 4.23 -21.56
CA ALA A 390 -23.36 4.23 -20.33
C ALA A 390 -23.61 2.98 -19.50
N LYS A 391 -24.87 2.54 -19.43
CA LYS A 391 -25.27 1.34 -18.70
C LYS A 391 -24.70 0.05 -19.30
N ASP A 392 -24.50 -0.03 -20.61
CA ASP A 392 -23.91 -1.21 -21.24
C ASP A 392 -22.39 -1.29 -20.98
N LEU A 393 -21.70 -0.16 -21.01
CA LEU A 393 -20.29 -0.09 -20.57
C LEU A 393 -20.17 -0.45 -19.09
N TRP A 394 -21.04 0.07 -18.26
CA TRP A 394 -21.08 -0.26 -16.81
C TRP A 394 -21.30 -1.74 -16.56
N LYS A 395 -22.25 -2.38 -17.24
CA LYS A 395 -22.45 -3.84 -17.18
C LYS A 395 -21.19 -4.61 -17.57
N LYS A 396 -20.52 -4.18 -18.66
CA LYS A 396 -19.26 -4.79 -19.09
C LYS A 396 -18.18 -4.67 -18.04
N ILE A 397 -18.03 -3.50 -17.42
CA ILE A 397 -17.09 -3.26 -16.30
C ILE A 397 -17.39 -4.20 -15.12
N LEU A 398 -18.64 -4.25 -14.65
CA LEU A 398 -19.03 -5.11 -13.54
C LEU A 398 -18.86 -6.59 -13.85
N THR A 399 -19.10 -7.02 -15.10
CA THR A 399 -18.91 -8.41 -15.53
C THR A 399 -17.42 -8.76 -15.49
N SER A 400 -16.54 -7.92 -16.03
CA SER A 400 -15.10 -8.14 -15.96
C SER A 400 -14.61 -8.15 -14.50
N TYR A 401 -15.11 -7.23 -13.69
CA TYR A 401 -14.75 -7.16 -12.29
C TYR A 401 -15.12 -8.44 -11.52
N PHE A 402 -16.28 -9.00 -11.83
CA PHE A 402 -16.72 -10.27 -11.26
C PHE A 402 -15.90 -11.47 -11.74
N GLU A 403 -15.55 -11.52 -13.04
CA GLU A 403 -14.81 -12.64 -13.66
C GLU A 403 -13.36 -12.70 -13.22
N VAL A 404 -12.68 -11.55 -13.09
CA VAL A 404 -11.22 -11.48 -12.89
C VAL A 404 -10.77 -10.61 -11.71
N GLY A 405 -11.71 -10.13 -10.87
CA GLY A 405 -11.43 -9.29 -9.69
C GLY A 405 -10.98 -7.87 -10.00
N SER A 406 -11.00 -7.46 -11.26
CA SER A 406 -10.58 -6.14 -11.76
C SER A 406 -11.42 -5.75 -12.99
N PRO A 407 -11.45 -4.46 -13.41
CA PRO A 407 -10.63 -3.32 -12.99
C PRO A 407 -11.02 -2.76 -11.62
N PHE A 408 -10.07 -2.17 -10.87
CA PHE A 408 -10.37 -1.39 -9.68
C PHE A 408 -11.18 -0.16 -10.04
N LEU A 409 -12.05 0.31 -9.14
CA LEU A 409 -12.88 1.49 -9.41
C LEU A 409 -12.42 2.66 -8.53
N CYS A 410 -12.05 3.77 -9.17
CA CYS A 410 -11.64 5.00 -8.49
C CYS A 410 -12.48 6.16 -9.03
N TRP A 411 -12.97 7.02 -8.12
CA TRP A 411 -13.83 8.14 -8.47
C TRP A 411 -13.04 9.44 -8.56
N LYS A 412 -12.82 9.87 -9.80
CA LYS A 412 -12.02 11.03 -10.21
C LYS A 412 -12.45 12.31 -9.50
N ASP A 413 -13.75 12.61 -9.56
CA ASP A 413 -14.27 13.88 -9.06
C ASP A 413 -14.23 13.93 -7.55
N THR A 414 -14.57 12.84 -6.86
CA THR A 414 -14.43 12.74 -5.40
C THR A 414 -12.97 12.93 -4.97
N ALA A 415 -12.04 12.26 -5.66
CA ALA A 415 -10.61 12.37 -5.37
C ALA A 415 -10.11 13.81 -5.49
N ASN A 416 -10.48 14.51 -6.58
CA ASN A 416 -10.00 15.86 -6.85
C ASN A 416 -10.74 16.93 -6.03
N ARG A 417 -12.06 16.78 -5.82
CA ARG A 417 -12.84 17.69 -4.96
C ARG A 417 -12.30 17.71 -3.53
N THR A 418 -11.88 16.55 -3.02
CA THR A 418 -11.34 16.41 -1.65
C THR A 418 -9.82 16.56 -1.56
N ASN A 419 -9.13 16.75 -2.67
CA ASN A 419 -7.68 16.93 -2.72
C ASN A 419 -7.24 18.16 -1.91
N PRO A 420 -6.42 18.01 -0.85
CA PRO A 420 -5.96 19.14 -0.05
C PRO A 420 -5.03 20.09 -0.82
N ASN A 421 -4.36 19.61 -1.86
CA ASN A 421 -3.38 20.36 -2.65
C ASN A 421 -3.86 20.66 -4.09
N SER A 422 -5.17 20.87 -4.27
CA SER A 422 -5.76 21.15 -5.59
C SER A 422 -5.30 22.46 -6.24
N HIS A 423 -4.65 23.36 -5.50
CA HIS A 423 -4.11 24.63 -5.99
C HIS A 423 -2.81 24.48 -6.80
N VAL A 424 -2.12 23.35 -6.70
CA VAL A 424 -0.84 23.09 -7.41
C VAL A 424 -0.89 21.92 -8.37
N GLY A 425 -2.05 21.38 -8.64
CA GLY A 425 -2.24 20.30 -9.58
C GLY A 425 -3.48 19.48 -9.27
N HIS A 426 -3.67 18.40 -10.01
CA HIS A 426 -4.77 17.46 -9.76
C HIS A 426 -4.28 16.02 -9.69
N ILE A 427 -5.12 15.16 -9.14
CA ILE A 427 -4.88 13.74 -9.00
C ILE A 427 -5.35 13.06 -10.29
N ARG A 428 -4.44 12.32 -10.97
CA ARG A 428 -4.69 11.67 -12.26
C ARG A 428 -4.96 10.17 -12.13
N SER A 429 -4.46 9.58 -11.05
CA SER A 429 -4.58 8.15 -10.77
C SER A 429 -4.29 7.89 -9.30
N SER A 430 -4.34 6.63 -8.89
CA SER A 430 -3.91 6.16 -7.57
C SER A 430 -2.72 5.22 -7.70
N ASN A 431 -2.22 4.69 -6.57
CA ASN A 431 -1.18 3.68 -6.54
C ASN A 431 -1.70 2.27 -6.89
N LEU A 432 -0.86 1.25 -6.72
CA LEU A 432 -1.21 -0.14 -6.95
C LEU A 432 -2.43 -0.61 -6.14
N CYS A 433 -2.52 -0.20 -4.88
CA CYS A 433 -3.54 -0.68 -3.93
C CYS A 433 -4.68 0.32 -3.69
N THR A 434 -4.76 1.38 -4.46
CA THR A 434 -5.86 2.37 -4.53
C THR A 434 -6.12 3.20 -3.26
N GLU A 435 -5.13 3.31 -2.36
CA GLU A 435 -5.25 4.14 -1.15
C GLU A 435 -4.55 5.51 -1.25
N ILE A 436 -3.64 5.70 -2.20
CA ILE A 436 -2.85 6.94 -2.33
C ILE A 436 -3.42 7.85 -3.41
N PHE A 437 -3.75 9.06 -3.03
CA PHE A 437 -4.34 10.08 -3.90
C PHE A 437 -3.54 11.37 -3.78
N GLN A 438 -2.58 11.56 -4.71
CA GLN A 438 -1.66 12.69 -4.72
C GLN A 438 -1.53 13.25 -6.14
N ASN A 439 -1.21 14.54 -6.24
CA ASN A 439 -0.99 15.18 -7.53
C ASN A 439 0.17 14.55 -8.28
N THR A 440 -0.03 14.33 -9.59
CA THR A 440 1.01 13.87 -10.51
C THR A 440 0.93 14.65 -11.81
N ASN A 441 2.06 14.74 -12.51
CA ASN A 441 2.13 15.32 -13.86
C ASN A 441 3.04 14.47 -14.74
N PRO A 442 2.71 14.23 -16.00
CA PRO A 442 3.62 13.60 -16.95
C PRO A 442 4.83 14.51 -17.20
N ASN A 443 5.91 13.90 -17.69
CA ASN A 443 7.01 14.67 -18.24
C ASN A 443 6.50 15.47 -19.45
N HIS A 444 7.02 16.67 -19.63
CA HIS A 444 6.76 17.45 -20.84
C HIS A 444 8.08 17.91 -21.46
N TYR A 445 8.02 18.37 -22.69
CA TYR A 445 9.20 18.68 -23.45
C TYR A 445 9.09 20.09 -24.01
N LYS A 446 10.15 20.86 -23.87
CA LYS A 446 10.29 22.18 -24.49
C LYS A 446 11.18 22.08 -25.70
N ILE A 447 10.75 22.71 -26.78
CA ILE A 447 11.49 22.79 -28.03
C ILE A 447 11.96 24.23 -28.21
N LYS A 448 13.26 24.38 -28.35
CA LYS A 448 13.90 25.63 -28.66
C LYS A 448 14.12 25.74 -30.18
N LEU A 449 13.50 26.73 -30.79
CA LEU A 449 13.55 26.96 -32.22
C LEU A 449 14.38 28.19 -32.49
N GLU A 450 15.28 28.12 -33.47
CA GLU A 450 15.97 29.25 -34.06
C GLU A 450 15.32 29.58 -35.37
N PHE A 451 14.94 30.86 -35.55
CA PHE A 451 14.36 31.39 -36.77
C PHE A 451 15.46 31.86 -37.74
N GLU A 452 15.13 31.95 -39.06
CA GLU A 452 16.09 32.44 -40.09
C GLU A 452 16.71 33.80 -39.76
N ASP A 453 16.02 34.65 -39.02
CA ASP A 453 16.53 35.93 -38.57
C ASP A 453 17.45 35.87 -37.33
N GLY A 454 17.79 34.66 -36.87
CA GLY A 454 18.61 34.43 -35.69
C GLY A 454 17.85 34.58 -34.36
N THR A 455 16.53 34.84 -34.39
CA THR A 455 15.72 34.91 -33.17
C THR A 455 15.53 33.51 -32.63
N VAL A 456 15.63 33.36 -31.31
CA VAL A 456 15.42 32.07 -30.63
C VAL A 456 14.17 32.16 -29.75
N SER A 457 13.28 31.20 -29.88
CA SER A 457 12.08 31.08 -29.02
C SER A 457 11.88 29.66 -28.52
N THR A 458 11.32 29.52 -27.32
CA THR A 458 11.07 28.25 -26.67
C THR A 458 9.55 27.98 -26.62
N TYR A 459 9.14 26.83 -27.00
CA TYR A 459 7.74 26.36 -27.04
C TYR A 459 7.57 25.07 -26.28
N GLU A 460 6.38 24.81 -25.73
CA GLU A 460 6.00 23.46 -25.30
C GLU A 460 5.81 22.57 -26.56
N GLU A 461 6.34 21.35 -26.53
CA GLU A 461 6.21 20.43 -27.65
C GLU A 461 4.73 20.13 -27.98
N SER A 462 3.86 20.08 -26.97
CA SER A 462 2.42 19.92 -27.13
C SER A 462 1.73 21.03 -27.94
N ASP A 463 2.33 22.21 -28.01
CA ASP A 463 1.82 23.35 -28.76
C ASP A 463 2.30 23.40 -30.20
N LEU A 464 3.22 22.49 -30.55
CA LEU A 464 3.79 22.41 -31.88
C LEU A 464 3.28 21.19 -32.61
N VAL A 465 2.98 21.33 -33.87
CA VAL A 465 2.64 20.25 -34.80
C VAL A 465 3.73 20.20 -35.88
N VAL A 466 4.34 19.03 -36.06
CA VAL A 466 5.29 18.80 -37.14
C VAL A 466 4.52 18.27 -38.33
N VAL A 467 4.61 18.98 -39.47
CA VAL A 467 3.99 18.60 -40.72
C VAL A 467 5.02 18.74 -41.84
N ASP A 468 5.24 17.65 -42.58
CA ASP A 468 6.13 17.63 -43.75
C ASP A 468 7.52 18.28 -43.56
N GLY A 469 8.15 18.06 -42.40
CA GLY A 469 9.48 18.60 -42.10
C GLY A 469 9.48 20.02 -41.50
N GLY A 470 8.33 20.62 -41.27
CA GLY A 470 8.16 21.93 -40.63
C GLY A 470 7.48 21.82 -39.24
N VAL A 471 7.61 22.90 -38.45
CA VAL A 471 6.97 23.00 -37.15
C VAL A 471 6.00 24.17 -37.14
N THR A 472 4.71 23.92 -36.77
CA THR A 472 3.70 24.98 -36.63
C THR A 472 3.17 25.08 -35.22
N LYS A 473 2.85 26.28 -34.79
CA LYS A 473 2.19 26.52 -33.51
C LYS A 473 0.69 26.17 -33.62
N LYS A 474 0.23 25.24 -32.77
CA LYS A 474 -1.11 24.67 -32.81
C LYS A 474 -2.25 25.70 -32.73
N ALA A 475 -2.05 26.80 -31.98
CA ALA A 475 -3.08 27.81 -31.74
C ALA A 475 -3.47 28.67 -32.95
N ASN A 476 -2.72 28.69 -34.06
CA ASN A 476 -2.94 29.58 -35.17
C ASN A 476 -3.29 28.90 -36.50
N LYS A 477 -3.57 27.57 -36.56
CA LYS A 477 -3.90 26.84 -37.79
C LYS A 477 -3.11 27.32 -39.02
N VAL A 478 -1.82 27.56 -38.86
CA VAL A 478 -0.99 27.95 -40.00
C VAL A 478 -0.57 26.68 -40.68
N SER A 479 -0.93 26.54 -41.92
CA SER A 479 -0.48 25.46 -42.78
C SER A 479 1.05 25.46 -42.77
N ALA A 480 1.59 24.34 -42.33
CA ALA A 480 2.98 24.15 -42.13
C ALA A 480 3.74 24.04 -43.45
N LEU A 481 4.87 24.54 -43.40
CA LEU A 481 6.02 24.16 -44.25
C LEU A 481 7.23 24.76 -43.53
N ASP A 482 8.15 23.96 -43.11
CA ASP A 482 9.46 24.34 -42.54
C ASP A 482 9.49 25.65 -41.75
N SER A 483 8.36 26.13 -41.24
CA SER A 483 8.26 27.47 -40.66
C SER A 483 7.18 27.61 -39.59
N VAL A 484 7.47 28.38 -38.58
CA VAL A 484 6.52 28.91 -37.61
C VAL A 484 6.12 30.31 -38.05
N ASN A 485 4.82 30.57 -38.28
CA ASN A 485 4.30 31.84 -38.78
C ASN A 485 4.95 32.31 -40.10
N GLY A 486 5.23 31.36 -41.01
CA GLY A 486 5.82 31.65 -42.34
C GLY A 486 7.33 31.92 -42.36
N LYS A 487 7.99 31.80 -41.20
CA LYS A 487 9.47 31.93 -41.10
C LYS A 487 10.09 30.57 -40.92
N ARG A 488 11.14 30.24 -41.66
CA ARG A 488 11.92 29.03 -41.48
C ARG A 488 12.45 28.92 -40.05
N VAL A 489 12.44 27.68 -39.49
CA VAL A 489 12.92 27.41 -38.14
C VAL A 489 13.78 26.14 -38.13
N PHE A 490 14.71 26.13 -37.20
CA PHE A 490 15.56 24.98 -36.90
C PHE A 490 15.37 24.57 -35.44
N ILE A 491 15.17 23.29 -35.17
CA ILE A 491 15.18 22.80 -33.79
C ILE A 491 16.63 22.79 -33.30
N VAL A 492 16.94 23.64 -32.34
CA VAL A 492 18.30 23.76 -31.76
C VAL A 492 18.46 22.92 -30.51
N GLU A 493 17.36 22.74 -29.77
CA GLU A 493 17.41 22.04 -28.50
C GLU A 493 16.02 21.48 -28.17
N LYS A 494 15.98 20.26 -27.62
CA LYS A 494 14.80 19.67 -26.99
C LYS A 494 15.13 19.37 -25.54
N GLU A 495 14.47 20.08 -24.64
CA GLU A 495 14.67 19.96 -23.20
C GLU A 495 13.52 19.17 -22.58
N LYS A 496 13.86 18.11 -21.84
CA LYS A 496 12.89 17.38 -21.02
C LYS A 496 12.71 18.09 -19.68
N ILE A 497 11.48 18.40 -19.36
CA ILE A 497 11.08 18.92 -18.05
C ILE A 497 10.43 17.76 -17.29
N ASP A 498 11.01 17.41 -16.17
CA ASP A 498 10.48 16.36 -15.32
C ASP A 498 9.12 16.74 -14.72
N GLY A 499 8.15 15.87 -14.89
CA GLY A 499 6.85 15.96 -14.20
C GLY A 499 6.93 15.53 -12.74
N ASP A 500 5.77 15.35 -12.12
CA ASP A 500 5.67 14.91 -10.73
C ASP A 500 5.38 13.40 -10.68
N THR A 501 6.17 12.65 -9.89
CA THR A 501 5.91 11.25 -9.54
C THR A 501 5.71 11.15 -8.05
N ALA A 502 4.49 10.81 -7.62
CA ALA A 502 4.13 10.73 -6.21
C ALA A 502 4.68 9.47 -5.53
N VAL A 503 4.76 9.52 -4.21
CA VAL A 503 5.41 8.51 -3.36
C VAL A 503 4.54 8.16 -2.17
N CYS A 504 4.54 6.87 -1.79
CA CYS A 504 3.85 6.37 -0.61
C CYS A 504 4.85 6.08 0.52
N ASN A 505 4.76 6.83 1.63
CA ASN A 505 5.47 6.57 2.87
C ASN A 505 4.44 6.19 3.93
N LEU A 506 4.35 4.90 4.27
CA LEU A 506 3.22 4.33 4.97
C LEU A 506 3.57 3.75 6.34
N ALA A 507 2.62 3.87 7.27
CA ALA A 507 2.58 3.15 8.53
C ALA A 507 1.13 2.86 8.91
N SER A 508 0.90 1.86 9.77
CA SER A 508 -0.44 1.51 10.24
C SER A 508 -0.47 1.34 11.76
N ILE A 509 -1.46 1.97 12.38
CA ILE A 509 -1.78 1.80 13.81
C ILE A 509 -2.50 0.47 13.97
N ASN A 510 -2.11 -0.30 14.96
CA ASN A 510 -2.77 -1.54 15.31
C ASN A 510 -3.95 -1.28 16.26
N LEU A 511 -5.17 -1.27 15.74
CA LEU A 511 -6.39 -0.99 16.50
C LEU A 511 -6.70 -2.02 17.60
N SER A 512 -6.17 -3.23 17.48
CA SER A 512 -6.31 -4.21 18.56
C SER A 512 -5.57 -3.83 19.85
N LYS A 513 -4.65 -2.86 19.76
CA LYS A 513 -3.84 -2.35 20.87
C LYS A 513 -4.10 -0.87 21.16
N ILE A 514 -4.35 -0.08 20.10
CA ILE A 514 -4.46 1.37 20.16
C ILE A 514 -5.88 1.74 19.73
N ASN A 515 -6.79 1.81 20.68
CA ASN A 515 -8.21 2.08 20.42
C ASN A 515 -8.90 2.93 21.50
N THR A 516 -8.11 3.51 22.43
CA THR A 516 -8.53 4.53 23.39
C THR A 516 -8.01 5.90 22.97
N LYS A 517 -8.62 6.95 23.48
CA LYS A 517 -8.19 8.33 23.22
C LYS A 517 -6.74 8.56 23.67
N GLU A 518 -6.42 8.12 24.88
CA GLU A 518 -5.11 8.28 25.51
C GLU A 518 -4.00 7.59 24.71
N ASP A 519 -4.26 6.38 24.24
CA ASP A 519 -3.31 5.65 23.39
C ASP A 519 -3.08 6.33 22.05
N ILE A 520 -4.14 6.81 21.41
CA ILE A 520 -4.06 7.52 20.13
C ILE A 520 -3.26 8.82 20.29
N GLU A 521 -3.54 9.61 21.32
CA GLU A 521 -2.83 10.87 21.61
C GLU A 521 -1.33 10.64 21.92
N ARG A 522 -0.97 9.49 22.46
CA ARG A 522 0.42 9.10 22.73
C ARG A 522 1.15 8.61 21.48
N VAL A 523 0.50 7.78 20.67
CA VAL A 523 1.15 7.01 19.62
C VAL A 523 1.21 7.77 18.30
N VAL A 524 0.16 8.52 17.93
CA VAL A 524 0.07 9.21 16.65
C VAL A 524 1.19 10.22 16.43
N PRO A 525 1.57 11.08 17.39
CA PRO A 525 2.68 12.02 17.19
C PRO A 525 3.99 11.34 16.85
N THR A 526 4.27 10.20 17.49
CA THR A 526 5.47 9.39 17.23
C THR A 526 5.42 8.80 15.82
N ALA A 527 4.27 8.27 15.39
CA ALA A 527 4.09 7.72 14.05
C ALA A 527 4.28 8.77 12.94
N ILE A 528 3.71 9.96 13.11
CA ILE A 528 3.86 11.08 12.16
C ILE A 528 5.32 11.54 12.07
N ARG A 529 6.02 11.64 13.20
CA ARG A 529 7.45 12.00 13.22
C ARG A 529 8.29 10.96 12.50
N MET A 530 8.07 9.66 12.73
CA MET A 530 8.77 8.58 12.02
C MET A 530 8.55 8.68 10.51
N LEU A 531 7.30 8.91 10.07
CA LEU A 531 6.96 9.03 8.65
C LEU A 531 7.56 10.29 8.00
N ASP A 532 7.58 11.43 8.69
CA ASP A 532 8.26 12.63 8.20
C ASP A 532 9.78 12.41 8.06
N ASN A 533 10.39 11.71 9.00
CA ASN A 533 11.82 11.36 8.94
C ASN A 533 12.13 10.39 7.78
N VAL A 534 11.22 9.47 7.45
CA VAL A 534 11.35 8.60 6.27
C VAL A 534 11.57 9.41 4.99
N ILE A 535 10.87 10.54 4.83
CA ILE A 535 11.00 11.39 3.63
C ILE A 535 12.43 11.87 3.44
N ASP A 536 13.07 12.32 4.50
CA ASP A 536 14.42 12.90 4.45
C ASP A 536 15.52 11.82 4.36
N LEU A 537 15.25 10.63 4.88
CA LEU A 537 16.20 9.52 4.98
C LEU A 537 16.13 8.54 3.80
N ASN A 538 15.07 8.62 3.00
CA ASN A 538 14.81 7.69 1.91
C ASN A 538 15.84 7.82 0.77
N PHE A 539 16.28 6.70 0.24
CA PHE A 539 16.95 6.66 -1.06
C PHE A 539 15.91 6.70 -2.18
N TYR A 540 16.00 7.67 -3.05
CA TYR A 540 15.10 7.84 -4.18
C TYR A 540 15.74 7.35 -5.47
N PRO A 541 15.13 6.37 -6.19
CA PRO A 541 15.66 5.86 -7.46
C PRO A 541 15.73 6.92 -8.57
N LEU A 542 14.87 7.94 -8.53
CA LEU A 542 14.76 9.00 -9.52
C LEU A 542 14.77 10.38 -8.86
N ARG A 543 15.42 11.35 -9.49
CA ARG A 543 15.52 12.74 -8.99
C ARG A 543 14.14 13.40 -8.87
N LYS A 544 13.26 13.19 -9.87
CA LYS A 544 11.92 13.78 -9.85
C LYS A 544 11.07 13.25 -8.70
N VAL A 545 11.21 11.96 -8.36
CA VAL A 545 10.52 11.35 -7.21
C VAL A 545 10.93 12.04 -5.91
N LYS A 546 12.23 12.30 -5.73
CA LYS A 546 12.74 13.06 -4.59
C LYS A 546 12.17 14.48 -4.56
N ALA A 547 12.18 15.17 -5.70
CA ALA A 547 11.69 16.53 -5.82
C ALA A 547 10.19 16.62 -5.48
N THR A 548 9.37 15.73 -6.03
CA THR A 548 7.93 15.65 -5.75
C THR A 548 7.67 15.37 -4.27
N ASN A 549 8.37 14.39 -3.68
CA ASN A 549 8.15 14.04 -2.27
C ASN A 549 8.60 15.16 -1.32
N LEU A 550 9.70 15.85 -1.60
CA LEU A 550 10.13 17.01 -0.80
C LEU A 550 9.19 18.22 -0.97
N LYS A 551 8.57 18.38 -2.15
CA LYS A 551 7.62 19.47 -2.44
C LYS A 551 6.33 19.31 -1.64
N SER A 552 5.79 18.10 -1.55
CA SER A 552 4.52 17.79 -0.86
C SER A 552 4.70 17.20 0.53
N ARG A 553 5.86 16.65 0.85
CA ARG A 553 6.16 15.88 2.07
C ARG A 553 5.05 14.89 2.44
N SER A 554 4.68 14.06 1.48
CA SER A 554 3.53 13.17 1.57
C SER A 554 3.80 11.98 2.48
N ILE A 555 2.87 11.69 3.37
CA ILE A 555 2.83 10.50 4.22
C ILE A 555 1.45 9.83 4.13
N GLY A 556 1.33 8.61 4.62
CA GLY A 556 0.07 7.88 4.71
C GLY A 556 0.01 7.06 6.00
N LEU A 557 -0.55 7.64 7.06
CA LEU A 557 -0.87 6.91 8.27
C LEU A 557 -2.22 6.23 8.10
N GLY A 558 -2.24 4.91 8.26
CA GLY A 558 -3.45 4.08 8.21
C GLY A 558 -3.66 3.30 9.50
N VAL A 559 -4.56 2.32 9.41
CA VAL A 559 -4.93 1.43 10.52
C VAL A 559 -4.95 -0.02 10.07
N MET A 560 -4.82 -0.95 11.02
CA MET A 560 -5.01 -2.38 10.83
C MET A 560 -5.61 -2.99 12.11
N GLY A 561 -6.13 -4.21 12.03
CA GLY A 561 -6.66 -4.89 13.21
C GLY A 561 -8.09 -4.50 13.59
N GLU A 562 -8.88 -3.93 12.69
CA GLU A 562 -10.24 -3.49 12.98
C GLU A 562 -11.13 -4.65 13.41
N ALA A 563 -11.10 -5.78 12.68
CA ALA A 563 -11.93 -6.94 13.04
C ALA A 563 -11.56 -7.54 14.41
N GLU A 564 -10.26 -7.57 14.76
CA GLU A 564 -9.82 -7.99 16.09
C GLU A 564 -10.29 -7.02 17.17
N MET A 565 -10.16 -5.72 16.94
CA MET A 565 -10.65 -4.69 17.86
C MET A 565 -12.16 -4.81 18.10
N LEU A 566 -12.95 -5.01 17.05
CA LEU A 566 -14.40 -5.21 17.17
C LEU A 566 -14.73 -6.46 18.00
N ALA A 567 -14.04 -7.56 17.77
CA ALA A 567 -14.23 -8.79 18.53
C ALA A 567 -13.87 -8.61 20.03
N GLN A 568 -12.79 -7.90 20.35
CA GLN A 568 -12.40 -7.56 21.72
C GLN A 568 -13.46 -6.71 22.44
N HIS A 569 -14.11 -5.81 21.72
CA HIS A 569 -15.17 -4.95 22.26
C HIS A 569 -16.57 -5.57 22.14
N GLN A 570 -16.68 -6.81 21.63
CA GLN A 570 -17.94 -7.52 21.41
C GLN A 570 -18.91 -6.73 20.52
N LEU A 571 -18.38 -6.12 19.46
CA LEU A 571 -19.14 -5.35 18.48
C LEU A 571 -19.34 -6.14 17.19
N ALA A 572 -20.60 -6.30 16.78
CA ALA A 572 -20.92 -6.99 15.55
C ALA A 572 -20.57 -6.14 14.32
N TRP A 573 -19.99 -6.74 13.30
CA TRP A 573 -19.68 -6.09 12.04
C TRP A 573 -20.94 -5.48 11.38
N GLY A 574 -20.89 -4.21 11.01
CA GLY A 574 -22.00 -3.50 10.38
C GLY A 574 -23.10 -3.01 11.33
N SER A 575 -22.93 -3.21 12.65
CA SER A 575 -23.88 -2.66 13.65
C SER A 575 -23.70 -1.14 13.83
N SER A 576 -24.68 -0.49 14.45
CA SER A 576 -24.61 0.92 14.82
C SER A 576 -23.46 1.21 15.77
N GLU A 577 -23.18 0.29 16.71
CA GLU A 577 -22.10 0.38 17.67
C GLU A 577 -20.74 0.27 16.98
N HIS A 578 -20.60 -0.62 15.97
CA HIS A 578 -19.42 -0.66 15.11
C HIS A 578 -19.20 0.69 14.43
N PHE A 579 -20.20 1.23 13.74
CA PHE A 579 -20.09 2.50 13.03
C PHE A 579 -19.71 3.66 13.95
N LYS A 580 -20.31 3.71 15.13
CA LYS A 580 -19.97 4.68 16.15
C LYS A 580 -18.51 4.54 16.62
N LYS A 581 -18.08 3.32 16.92
CA LYS A 581 -16.71 3.06 17.40
C LYS A 581 -15.65 3.47 16.40
N ILE A 582 -15.81 3.10 15.11
CA ILE A 582 -14.84 3.47 14.08
C ILE A 582 -14.85 4.97 13.79
N ASP A 583 -16.00 5.63 13.84
CA ASP A 583 -16.08 7.08 13.64
C ASP A 583 -15.30 7.81 14.75
N GLN A 584 -15.47 7.43 16.01
CA GLN A 584 -14.75 8.00 17.15
C GLN A 584 -13.23 7.77 17.06
N ILE A 585 -12.81 6.55 16.72
CA ILE A 585 -11.39 6.21 16.58
C ILE A 585 -10.76 6.99 15.42
N MET A 586 -11.43 7.04 14.28
CA MET A 586 -10.90 7.73 13.10
C MET A 586 -10.90 9.25 13.27
N GLU A 587 -11.86 9.82 14.00
CA GLU A 587 -11.82 11.22 14.41
C GLU A 587 -10.57 11.50 15.27
N ALA A 588 -10.34 10.68 16.29
CA ALA A 588 -9.19 10.83 17.18
C ALA A 588 -7.86 10.74 16.42
N ILE A 589 -7.73 9.75 15.53
CA ILE A 589 -6.54 9.58 14.70
C ILE A 589 -6.37 10.78 13.76
N SER A 590 -7.43 11.22 13.08
CA SER A 590 -7.39 12.36 12.17
C SER A 590 -6.97 13.65 12.86
N TYR A 591 -7.62 13.97 13.99
CA TYR A 591 -7.30 15.16 14.78
C TYR A 591 -5.83 15.16 15.22
N ASN A 592 -5.37 14.07 15.81
CA ASN A 592 -4.00 13.99 16.33
C ASN A 592 -2.95 13.93 15.20
N THR A 593 -3.29 13.38 14.04
CA THR A 593 -2.42 13.38 12.85
C THR A 593 -2.23 14.80 12.33
N ILE A 594 -3.31 15.56 12.14
CA ILE A 594 -3.26 16.95 11.67
C ILE A 594 -2.52 17.82 12.69
N LYS A 595 -2.87 17.68 13.98
CA LYS A 595 -2.19 18.39 15.07
C LYS A 595 -0.68 18.11 15.08
N SER A 596 -0.28 16.85 14.97
CA SER A 596 1.14 16.44 15.00
C SER A 596 1.91 16.97 13.80
N SER A 597 1.31 16.97 12.59
CA SER A 597 1.93 17.57 11.41
C SER A 597 2.07 19.09 11.57
N SER A 598 1.11 19.78 12.18
CA SER A 598 1.21 21.21 12.49
C SER A 598 2.26 21.50 13.57
N ASP A 599 2.37 20.64 14.59
CA ASP A 599 3.43 20.75 15.60
C ASP A 599 4.83 20.57 14.98
N LEU A 600 4.98 19.62 14.05
CA LEU A 600 6.21 19.43 13.27
C LEU A 600 6.50 20.61 12.33
N ALA A 601 5.49 21.27 11.78
CA ALA A 601 5.67 22.48 10.98
C ALA A 601 6.27 23.61 11.80
N SER A 602 5.82 23.80 13.04
CA SER A 602 6.41 24.78 13.95
C SER A 602 7.86 24.45 14.30
N GLU A 603 8.25 23.17 14.35
CA GLU A 603 9.59 22.71 14.70
C GLU A 603 10.56 22.68 13.51
N LYS A 604 10.10 22.16 12.35
CA LYS A 604 10.93 21.81 11.17
C LYS A 604 10.58 22.62 9.92
N GLY A 605 9.59 23.52 9.99
CA GLY A 605 9.07 24.30 8.88
C GLY A 605 7.95 23.61 8.10
N VAL A 606 7.16 24.41 7.41
CA VAL A 606 6.02 23.97 6.59
C VAL A 606 6.47 23.31 5.29
N TYR A 607 5.61 22.46 4.69
CA TYR A 607 5.90 21.92 3.37
C TYR A 607 5.82 23.02 2.29
N PRO A 608 6.64 22.95 1.21
CA PRO A 608 6.83 24.05 0.26
C PRO A 608 5.57 24.61 -0.40
N THR A 609 4.56 23.78 -0.64
CA THR A 609 3.33 24.17 -1.33
C THR A 609 2.13 24.31 -0.38
N PHE A 610 2.36 24.70 0.87
CA PHE A 610 1.30 24.87 1.87
C PHE A 610 0.33 26.01 1.52
N GLU A 611 0.86 27.16 1.11
CA GLU A 611 0.04 28.34 0.80
C GLU A 611 -0.91 28.07 -0.37
N GLY A 612 -2.19 28.40 -0.20
CA GLY A 612 -3.25 28.15 -1.16
C GLY A 612 -3.90 26.77 -1.03
N SER A 613 -3.33 25.86 -0.24
CA SER A 613 -3.91 24.54 0.04
C SER A 613 -5.22 24.65 0.82
N LYS A 614 -5.99 23.54 0.87
CA LYS A 614 -7.16 23.47 1.76
C LYS A 614 -6.74 23.57 3.23
N TRP A 615 -5.57 23.04 3.59
CA TRP A 615 -4.99 23.15 4.93
C TRP A 615 -4.78 24.63 5.34
N SER A 616 -4.19 25.44 4.46
CA SER A 616 -3.97 26.87 4.73
C SER A 616 -5.27 27.67 4.89
N LYS A 617 -6.38 27.15 4.36
CA LYS A 617 -7.72 27.70 4.51
C LYS A 617 -8.47 27.14 5.72
N GLY A 618 -7.86 26.19 6.47
CA GLY A 618 -8.47 25.53 7.61
C GLY A 618 -9.58 24.53 7.22
N ILE A 619 -9.57 24.04 5.97
CA ILE A 619 -10.55 23.04 5.49
C ILE A 619 -10.01 21.66 5.83
N MET A 620 -10.77 20.91 6.63
CA MET A 620 -10.41 19.58 7.11
C MET A 620 -11.09 18.48 6.27
N PRO A 621 -10.61 17.21 6.27
CA PRO A 621 -11.22 16.14 5.49
C PRO A 621 -12.72 15.96 5.71
N HIS A 622 -13.18 16.01 6.96
CA HIS A 622 -14.58 15.83 7.32
C HIS A 622 -15.51 16.94 6.83
N ASP A 623 -14.99 18.16 6.55
CA ASP A 623 -15.77 19.25 5.96
C ASP A 623 -16.19 18.93 4.50
N LEU A 624 -15.44 18.05 3.85
CA LEU A 624 -15.62 17.70 2.44
C LEU A 624 -16.44 16.40 2.25
N ALA A 625 -16.80 15.74 3.36
CA ALA A 625 -17.58 14.52 3.33
C ALA A 625 -19.03 14.78 2.89
N PRO A 626 -19.65 13.86 2.11
CA PRO A 626 -21.07 13.95 1.78
C PRO A 626 -21.94 13.96 3.04
N GLN A 627 -22.99 14.78 3.04
CA GLN A 627 -23.93 14.86 4.18
C GLN A 627 -24.56 13.50 4.53
N ALA A 628 -24.77 12.63 3.54
CA ALA A 628 -25.31 11.29 3.72
C ALA A 628 -24.44 10.42 4.65
N VAL A 629 -23.11 10.65 4.70
CA VAL A 629 -22.21 9.91 5.59
C VAL A 629 -22.47 10.27 7.05
N ASN A 630 -22.73 11.53 7.35
CA ASN A 630 -23.04 11.97 8.71
C ASN A 630 -24.36 11.36 9.25
N ALA A 631 -25.28 10.98 8.36
CA ALA A 631 -26.52 10.30 8.73
C ALA A 631 -26.35 8.80 9.04
N LEU A 632 -25.18 8.22 8.75
CA LEU A 632 -24.87 6.82 9.08
C LEU A 632 -24.55 6.61 10.56
N VAL A 633 -24.21 7.70 11.24
CA VAL A 633 -23.86 7.67 12.68
C VAL A 633 -24.79 8.63 13.41
N ASP A 634 -25.46 8.15 14.44
CA ASP A 634 -26.45 8.89 15.19
C ASP A 634 -25.81 10.05 15.96
N LYS A 635 -26.22 11.29 15.64
CA LYS A 635 -25.62 12.52 16.19
C LYS A 635 -25.87 12.74 17.67
N ASP A 636 -26.95 12.19 18.23
CA ASP A 636 -27.32 12.38 19.64
C ASP A 636 -26.38 11.64 20.61
N LEU A 637 -25.45 10.85 20.08
CA LEU A 637 -24.45 10.08 20.81
C LEU A 637 -23.02 10.63 20.67
N PHE A 638 -22.83 11.75 19.94
CA PHE A 638 -21.52 12.38 19.74
C PHE A 638 -21.25 13.45 20.78
N ASP A 639 -20.43 13.10 21.75
CA ASP A 639 -19.53 14.05 22.38
C ASP A 639 -18.25 14.10 21.52
N THR A 640 -18.15 15.11 20.64
CA THR A 640 -16.89 15.37 19.93
C THR A 640 -15.88 15.80 20.98
N SER A 641 -15.00 14.88 21.38
CA SER A 641 -14.02 15.13 22.42
C SER A 641 -12.89 16.06 21.97
N TYR A 642 -12.96 16.58 20.75
CA TYR A 642 -11.93 17.40 20.12
C TYR A 642 -12.47 18.76 19.66
N ASP A 643 -11.71 19.81 19.93
CA ASP A 643 -11.98 21.17 19.47
C ASP A 643 -11.37 21.40 18.08
N TRP A 644 -12.16 21.15 17.05
CA TRP A 644 -11.74 21.32 15.67
C TRP A 644 -11.47 22.78 15.30
N ASP A 645 -12.14 23.75 15.91
CA ASP A 645 -11.94 25.17 15.61
C ASP A 645 -10.57 25.64 16.12
N VAL A 646 -10.18 25.20 17.30
CA VAL A 646 -8.82 25.44 17.83
C VAL A 646 -7.77 24.83 16.91
N LEU A 647 -7.99 23.63 16.38
CA LEU A 647 -7.05 22.99 15.47
C LEU A 647 -6.98 23.74 14.12
N ARG A 648 -8.13 24.21 13.58
CA ARG A 648 -8.16 25.01 12.35
C ARG A 648 -7.31 26.27 12.47
N GLU A 649 -7.48 27.01 13.55
CA GLU A 649 -6.71 28.23 13.80
C GLU A 649 -5.20 27.91 13.99
N LYS A 650 -4.87 26.82 14.66
CA LYS A 650 -3.49 26.34 14.76
C LYS A 650 -2.90 26.06 13.38
N VAL A 651 -3.59 25.31 12.53
CA VAL A 651 -3.11 24.94 11.19
C VAL A 651 -2.94 26.18 10.30
N LYS A 652 -3.86 27.14 10.34
CA LYS A 652 -3.71 28.42 9.63
C LYS A 652 -2.49 29.21 10.08
N LYS A 653 -2.20 29.22 11.36
CA LYS A 653 -1.13 29.99 11.97
C LYS A 653 0.24 29.33 11.81
N ASP A 654 0.33 28.05 12.17
CA ASP A 654 1.59 27.34 12.29
C ASP A 654 1.94 26.55 11.01
N GLY A 655 0.96 26.34 10.13
CA GLY A 655 1.07 25.56 8.91
C GLY A 655 1.02 24.05 9.14
N MET A 656 1.37 23.32 8.07
CA MET A 656 1.48 21.86 8.08
C MET A 656 2.87 21.44 7.60
N ARG A 657 3.43 20.39 8.20
CA ARG A 657 4.70 19.79 7.78
C ARG A 657 4.52 18.89 6.55
N ASN A 658 3.36 18.27 6.43
CA ASN A 658 3.05 17.26 5.41
C ASN A 658 1.81 17.70 4.63
N GLY A 659 1.86 17.61 3.30
CA GLY A 659 0.77 18.02 2.40
C GLY A 659 -0.32 16.95 2.26
N TYR A 660 0.03 15.67 2.49
CA TYR A 660 -0.89 14.53 2.56
C TYR A 660 -0.55 13.70 3.80
N LEU A 661 -1.55 13.18 4.48
CA LEU A 661 -1.40 12.64 5.85
C LEU A 661 -1.84 11.19 6.02
N MET A 662 -3.05 10.84 5.59
CA MET A 662 -3.68 9.58 5.97
C MET A 662 -4.12 8.77 4.77
N ALA A 663 -3.76 7.49 4.78
CA ALA A 663 -4.16 6.49 3.79
C ALA A 663 -4.21 5.12 4.44
N ILE A 664 -5.22 4.31 4.14
CA ILE A 664 -5.38 2.98 4.71
C ILE A 664 -4.98 1.94 3.68
N ALA A 665 -3.78 1.40 3.85
CA ALA A 665 -3.20 0.35 3.02
C ALA A 665 -3.76 -1.04 3.38
N PRO A 666 -3.60 -2.06 2.50
CA PRO A 666 -4.09 -3.43 2.77
C PRO A 666 -3.43 -4.12 3.96
N THR A 667 -2.23 -3.76 4.33
CA THR A 667 -1.43 -4.28 5.48
C THR A 667 -1.19 -5.80 5.48
N SER A 668 -1.31 -6.49 4.35
CA SER A 668 -1.26 -7.96 4.27
C SER A 668 -0.04 -8.59 4.95
N SER A 669 1.16 -8.00 4.79
CA SER A 669 2.38 -8.54 5.39
C SER A 669 2.60 -8.08 6.84
N ILE A 670 2.31 -6.81 7.14
CA ILE A 670 2.60 -6.24 8.47
C ILE A 670 1.55 -6.65 9.52
N SER A 671 0.31 -6.92 9.13
CA SER A 671 -0.69 -7.49 10.04
C SER A 671 -0.35 -8.92 10.44
N ILE A 672 0.12 -9.75 9.49
CA ILE A 672 0.64 -11.09 9.76
C ILE A 672 1.84 -11.02 10.71
N LEU A 673 2.77 -10.10 10.46
CA LEU A 673 3.96 -9.90 11.28
C LEU A 673 3.62 -9.69 12.76
N VAL A 674 2.62 -8.88 13.05
CA VAL A 674 2.21 -8.54 14.43
C VAL A 674 1.09 -9.43 14.96
N GLY A 675 0.57 -10.35 14.15
CA GLY A 675 -0.47 -11.31 14.55
C GLY A 675 -1.85 -10.67 14.78
N THR A 676 -2.23 -9.66 13.99
CA THR A 676 -3.56 -9.02 13.99
C THR A 676 -4.32 -9.25 12.68
N THR A 677 -5.57 -8.81 12.60
CA THR A 677 -6.36 -8.89 11.37
C THR A 677 -5.93 -7.83 10.35
N GLN A 678 -6.13 -8.12 9.05
CA GLN A 678 -5.73 -7.22 7.97
C GLN A 678 -6.56 -5.94 7.98
N ALA A 679 -5.90 -4.81 7.84
CA ALA A 679 -6.46 -3.48 7.63
C ALA A 679 -7.80 -3.23 8.35
N ILE A 680 -8.83 -2.95 7.55
CA ILE A 680 -10.18 -2.59 7.91
C ILE A 680 -11.20 -3.65 7.49
N GLU A 681 -10.73 -4.84 7.17
CA GLU A 681 -11.54 -5.89 6.57
C GLU A 681 -12.17 -6.81 7.62
N PRO A 682 -13.38 -7.32 7.38
CA PRO A 682 -13.85 -8.47 8.12
C PRO A 682 -12.94 -9.68 7.83
N VAL A 683 -12.90 -10.62 8.74
CA VAL A 683 -12.06 -11.80 8.59
C VAL A 683 -12.54 -12.69 7.45
N TYR A 684 -11.60 -13.27 6.72
CA TYR A 684 -11.93 -14.17 5.61
C TYR A 684 -12.64 -15.46 6.12
N LYS A 685 -12.00 -16.12 7.09
CA LYS A 685 -12.48 -17.27 7.85
C LYS A 685 -11.96 -17.19 9.28
N ARG A 686 -12.53 -17.93 10.22
CA ARG A 686 -12.01 -18.04 11.59
C ARG A 686 -10.75 -18.90 11.68
N LYS A 687 -10.59 -19.85 10.76
CA LYS A 687 -9.39 -20.67 10.55
C LYS A 687 -9.14 -20.83 9.06
N TRP A 688 -7.89 -20.71 8.64
CA TRP A 688 -7.43 -20.94 7.26
C TRP A 688 -6.00 -21.48 7.26
N PHE A 689 -5.47 -21.75 6.09
CA PHE A 689 -4.08 -22.16 5.91
C PHE A 689 -3.35 -21.13 5.08
N GLU A 690 -2.19 -20.70 5.56
CA GLU A 690 -1.24 -19.85 4.82
C GLU A 690 -0.13 -20.73 4.23
N GLU A 691 0.09 -20.58 2.93
CA GLU A 691 1.20 -21.23 2.25
C GLU A 691 2.45 -20.34 2.33
N ASN A 692 3.53 -20.89 2.85
CA ASN A 692 4.83 -20.25 2.81
C ASN A 692 5.91 -21.22 2.31
N LEU A 693 7.17 -20.75 2.25
CA LEU A 693 8.31 -21.58 1.84
C LEU A 693 8.51 -22.87 2.67
N SER A 694 7.88 -22.98 3.82
CA SER A 694 7.97 -24.14 4.73
C SER A 694 6.73 -25.04 4.69
N GLY A 695 5.74 -24.74 3.84
CA GLY A 695 4.49 -25.50 3.70
C GLY A 695 3.24 -24.74 4.19
N LEU A 696 2.15 -25.48 4.36
CA LEU A 696 0.87 -24.93 4.85
C LEU A 696 0.92 -24.75 6.37
N ILE A 697 0.65 -23.53 6.83
CA ILE A 697 0.58 -23.20 8.26
C ILE A 697 -0.87 -22.92 8.63
N PRO A 698 -1.46 -23.65 9.60
CA PRO A 698 -2.78 -23.33 10.10
C PRO A 698 -2.75 -21.99 10.86
N VAL A 699 -3.72 -21.14 10.55
CA VAL A 699 -3.89 -19.83 11.19
C VAL A 699 -5.30 -19.74 11.74
N VAL A 700 -5.40 -19.27 12.97
CA VAL A 700 -6.68 -18.97 13.64
C VAL A 700 -6.72 -17.47 13.91
N VAL A 701 -7.89 -16.84 13.77
CA VAL A 701 -8.05 -15.42 14.08
C VAL A 701 -7.53 -15.12 15.49
N PRO A 702 -6.89 -13.95 15.69
CA PRO A 702 -6.26 -13.65 16.98
C PRO A 702 -7.29 -13.59 18.10
N ARG A 703 -6.89 -14.02 19.30
CA ARG A 703 -7.74 -14.02 20.52
C ARG A 703 -9.11 -14.67 20.34
N LEU A 704 -9.21 -15.71 19.50
CA LEU A 704 -10.44 -16.47 19.38
C LEU A 704 -10.77 -17.19 20.70
N SER A 705 -11.98 -16.96 21.19
CA SER A 705 -12.54 -17.55 22.40
C SER A 705 -14.06 -17.68 22.26
N PRO A 706 -14.76 -18.39 23.15
CA PRO A 706 -16.22 -18.42 23.14
C PRO A 706 -16.86 -17.03 23.17
N GLU A 707 -16.25 -16.05 23.85
CA GLU A 707 -16.76 -14.67 24.00
C GLU A 707 -16.59 -13.86 22.69
N THR A 708 -15.52 -14.14 21.93
CA THR A 708 -15.20 -13.39 20.69
C THR A 708 -15.71 -14.05 19.42
N TRP A 709 -16.08 -15.33 19.49
CA TRP A 709 -16.50 -16.15 18.33
C TRP A 709 -17.57 -15.49 17.46
N ALA A 710 -18.63 -14.97 18.08
CA ALA A 710 -19.77 -14.40 17.37
C ALA A 710 -19.41 -13.12 16.61
N TYR A 711 -18.35 -12.42 17.02
CA TYR A 711 -17.94 -11.13 16.46
C TYR A 711 -16.93 -11.26 15.32
N TYR A 712 -16.36 -12.45 15.11
CA TYR A 712 -15.56 -12.79 13.93
C TYR A 712 -16.44 -13.32 12.81
N THR A 713 -17.35 -12.47 12.29
CA THR A 713 -18.20 -12.84 11.15
C THR A 713 -17.37 -12.92 9.87
N PRO A 714 -17.39 -14.04 9.14
CA PRO A 714 -16.68 -14.17 7.87
C PRO A 714 -17.14 -13.14 6.83
N ALA A 715 -16.22 -12.59 6.06
CA ALA A 715 -16.47 -11.51 5.10
C ALA A 715 -17.56 -11.83 4.06
N PHE A 716 -17.66 -13.10 3.62
CA PHE A 716 -18.67 -13.54 2.65
C PHE A 716 -20.08 -13.69 3.24
N GLU A 717 -20.21 -13.67 4.56
CA GLU A 717 -21.49 -13.72 5.26
C GLU A 717 -22.06 -12.31 5.50
N ILE A 718 -21.20 -11.28 5.49
CA ILE A 718 -21.56 -9.89 5.74
C ILE A 718 -22.23 -9.28 4.50
N ASP A 719 -23.27 -8.48 4.71
CA ASP A 719 -23.84 -7.62 3.67
C ASP A 719 -22.81 -6.56 3.25
N GLN A 720 -22.38 -6.58 1.98
CA GLN A 720 -21.34 -5.70 1.46
C GLN A 720 -21.76 -4.21 1.44
N LEU A 721 -23.03 -3.91 1.49
CA LEU A 721 -23.50 -2.54 1.71
C LEU A 721 -23.06 -1.99 3.08
N GLN A 722 -22.93 -2.85 4.10
CA GLN A 722 -22.39 -2.45 5.41
C GLN A 722 -20.89 -2.20 5.35
N VAL A 723 -20.15 -2.97 4.53
CA VAL A 723 -18.72 -2.74 4.28
C VAL A 723 -18.51 -1.36 3.65
N ILE A 724 -19.33 -0.99 2.66
CA ILE A 724 -19.27 0.34 2.02
C ILE A 724 -19.62 1.45 3.02
N LYS A 725 -20.62 1.27 3.87
CA LYS A 725 -20.98 2.27 4.90
C LYS A 725 -19.83 2.47 5.90
N ALA A 726 -19.22 1.39 6.40
CA ALA A 726 -18.06 1.47 7.27
C ALA A 726 -16.88 2.19 6.57
N ALA A 727 -16.64 1.87 5.29
CA ALA A 727 -15.64 2.55 4.48
C ALA A 727 -15.92 4.06 4.33
N ALA A 728 -17.18 4.45 4.12
CA ALA A 728 -17.57 5.86 4.02
C ALA A 728 -17.33 6.63 5.33
N ILE A 729 -17.61 6.01 6.46
CA ILE A 729 -17.35 6.59 7.79
C ILE A 729 -15.85 6.84 7.97
N ARG A 730 -14.99 5.88 7.60
CA ARG A 730 -13.53 6.07 7.63
C ARG A 730 -13.06 7.14 6.64
N GLN A 731 -13.60 7.14 5.41
CA GLN A 731 -13.24 8.09 4.36
C GLN A 731 -13.49 9.54 4.76
N LYS A 732 -14.49 9.82 5.59
CA LYS A 732 -14.79 11.14 6.13
C LYS A 732 -13.59 11.77 6.84
N TRP A 733 -12.75 10.96 7.50
CA TRP A 733 -11.67 11.41 8.36
C TRP A 733 -10.29 11.43 7.69
N ILE A 734 -10.15 10.85 6.50
CA ILE A 734 -8.87 10.73 5.81
C ILE A 734 -8.81 11.58 4.54
N ASP A 735 -7.66 12.17 4.27
CA ASP A 735 -7.43 13.04 3.11
C ASP A 735 -7.08 12.27 1.82
N GLN A 736 -6.51 11.09 1.92
CA GLN A 736 -6.31 10.17 0.78
C GLN A 736 -7.39 9.09 0.77
N GLY A 737 -7.07 7.87 0.38
CA GLY A 737 -8.05 6.79 0.24
C GLY A 737 -7.82 5.60 1.15
N GLN A 738 -8.58 4.56 0.90
CA GLN A 738 -8.49 3.29 1.61
C GLN A 738 -8.66 2.12 0.64
N SER A 739 -7.86 1.06 0.82
CA SER A 739 -7.95 -0.18 0.04
C SER A 739 -9.12 -1.02 0.56
N THR A 740 -10.31 -0.83 -0.01
CA THR A 740 -11.53 -1.50 0.42
C THR A 740 -11.86 -2.66 -0.50
N ASN A 741 -11.72 -3.90 -0.02
CA ASN A 741 -12.14 -5.11 -0.72
C ASN A 741 -13.64 -5.36 -0.57
N ILE A 742 -14.24 -5.95 -1.61
CA ILE A 742 -15.61 -6.43 -1.61
C ILE A 742 -15.58 -7.96 -1.70
N PHE A 743 -16.43 -8.62 -0.93
CA PHE A 743 -16.47 -10.07 -0.82
C PHE A 743 -17.81 -10.59 -1.33
N MET A 744 -17.78 -11.42 -2.37
CA MET A 744 -18.99 -11.89 -3.03
C MET A 744 -19.04 -13.41 -3.07
N SER A 745 -20.01 -13.99 -2.38
CA SER A 745 -20.32 -15.40 -2.55
C SER A 745 -21.14 -15.59 -3.84
N LEU A 746 -20.79 -16.58 -4.66
CA LEU A 746 -21.42 -16.80 -5.97
C LEU A 746 -22.92 -17.04 -5.89
N ASP A 747 -23.42 -17.57 -4.78
CA ASP A 747 -24.85 -17.77 -4.53
C ASP A 747 -25.62 -16.45 -4.29
N LYS A 748 -24.93 -15.40 -3.87
CA LYS A 748 -25.48 -14.05 -3.65
C LYS A 748 -25.18 -13.08 -4.81
N ALA A 749 -24.32 -13.50 -5.74
CA ALA A 749 -23.87 -12.66 -6.82
C ALA A 749 -24.99 -12.32 -7.80
N SER A 750 -25.22 -11.04 -8.01
CA SER A 750 -26.08 -10.53 -9.06
C SER A 750 -25.59 -9.19 -9.58
N GLY A 751 -25.79 -8.95 -10.87
CA GLY A 751 -25.43 -7.64 -11.45
C GLY A 751 -26.14 -6.48 -10.77
N LYS A 752 -27.37 -6.70 -10.25
CA LYS A 752 -28.10 -5.70 -9.49
C LYS A 752 -27.41 -5.37 -8.16
N TYR A 753 -27.00 -6.39 -7.41
CA TYR A 753 -26.35 -6.18 -6.13
C TYR A 753 -24.96 -5.53 -6.28
N LEU A 754 -24.18 -5.93 -7.29
CA LEU A 754 -22.92 -5.24 -7.62
C LEU A 754 -23.15 -3.77 -7.98
N HIS A 755 -24.18 -3.49 -8.80
CA HIS A 755 -24.55 -2.12 -9.13
C HIS A 755 -24.92 -1.31 -7.87
N GLU A 756 -25.69 -1.89 -6.94
CA GLU A 756 -26.05 -1.24 -5.66
C GLU A 756 -24.81 -0.93 -4.82
N ILE A 757 -23.88 -1.88 -4.66
CA ILE A 757 -22.64 -1.70 -3.89
C ILE A 757 -21.81 -0.52 -4.43
N TYR A 758 -21.51 -0.52 -5.73
CA TYR A 758 -20.62 0.50 -6.29
C TYR A 758 -21.30 1.85 -6.47
N THR A 759 -22.61 1.86 -6.71
CA THR A 759 -23.40 3.10 -6.71
C THR A 759 -23.44 3.72 -5.30
N LEU A 760 -23.58 2.88 -4.27
CA LEU A 760 -23.53 3.34 -2.88
C LEU A 760 -22.14 3.90 -2.54
N ALA A 761 -21.07 3.22 -2.94
CA ALA A 761 -19.70 3.68 -2.73
C ALA A 761 -19.47 5.07 -3.34
N TRP A 762 -19.88 5.27 -4.59
CA TRP A 762 -19.84 6.58 -5.25
C TRP A 762 -20.62 7.64 -4.49
N LYS A 763 -21.90 7.36 -4.17
CA LYS A 763 -22.80 8.32 -3.49
C LYS A 763 -22.33 8.71 -2.10
N LEU A 764 -21.67 7.81 -1.38
CA LEU A 764 -21.12 8.07 -0.06
C LEU A 764 -19.70 8.67 -0.10
N GLY A 765 -19.17 8.98 -1.30
CA GLY A 765 -17.93 9.71 -1.48
C GLY A 765 -16.67 8.89 -1.17
N LEU A 766 -16.67 7.58 -1.39
CA LEU A 766 -15.45 6.81 -1.42
C LEU A 766 -14.61 7.28 -2.62
N LYS A 767 -13.27 7.27 -2.45
CA LYS A 767 -12.35 7.57 -3.56
C LYS A 767 -12.05 6.35 -4.41
N SER A 768 -12.15 5.14 -3.81
CA SER A 768 -11.85 3.88 -4.49
C SER A 768 -12.54 2.68 -3.85
N THR A 769 -12.64 1.61 -4.63
CA THR A 769 -12.75 0.22 -4.17
C THR A 769 -11.62 -0.58 -4.80
N TYR A 770 -11.18 -1.64 -4.10
CA TYR A 770 -10.03 -2.44 -4.47
C TYR A 770 -10.47 -3.76 -5.14
N TYR A 771 -10.10 -4.93 -4.67
CA TYR A 771 -10.53 -6.19 -5.28
C TYR A 771 -12.00 -6.53 -5.01
N LEU A 772 -12.62 -7.17 -5.99
CA LEU A 772 -13.78 -8.02 -5.77
C LEU A 772 -13.28 -9.46 -5.60
N ARG A 773 -13.42 -10.00 -4.38
CA ARG A 773 -13.08 -11.37 -4.04
C ARG A 773 -14.34 -12.24 -4.13
N SER A 774 -14.31 -13.28 -4.96
CA SER A 774 -15.42 -14.21 -5.12
C SER A 774 -15.09 -15.58 -4.51
N GLN A 775 -16.09 -16.24 -3.93
CA GLN A 775 -15.97 -17.59 -3.40
C GLN A 775 -17.10 -18.46 -3.95
N SER A 776 -16.75 -19.66 -4.49
CA SER A 776 -17.75 -20.62 -4.94
C SER A 776 -18.44 -21.30 -3.74
N PRO A 777 -19.71 -21.78 -3.88
CA PRO A 777 -20.41 -22.51 -2.83
C PRO A 777 -19.68 -23.79 -2.43
N GLU A 778 -18.98 -24.45 -3.35
CA GLU A 778 -18.20 -25.66 -3.12
C GLU A 778 -16.97 -25.39 -2.24
N ALA A 779 -16.35 -24.24 -2.38
CA ALA A 779 -15.22 -23.82 -1.56
C ALA A 779 -15.57 -23.50 -0.10
N LYS A 780 -16.86 -23.47 0.28
CA LYS A 780 -17.28 -23.34 1.69
C LYS A 780 -16.83 -24.50 2.57
N ASN A 781 -16.62 -25.67 1.96
CA ASN A 781 -16.25 -26.91 2.66
C ASN A 781 -14.80 -27.32 2.43
N ASP A 782 -14.06 -26.73 1.50
CA ASP A 782 -12.70 -27.14 1.20
C ASP A 782 -11.66 -26.33 2.00
N VAL A 783 -10.76 -27.10 2.59
CA VAL A 783 -9.60 -26.63 3.37
C VAL A 783 -8.56 -25.91 2.48
N GLU A 784 -8.74 -25.95 1.16
CA GLU A 784 -7.74 -25.53 0.15
C GLU A 784 -8.03 -24.20 -0.52
N ASP A 785 -8.69 -23.26 0.12
CA ASP A 785 -8.78 -21.93 -0.48
C ASP A 785 -7.44 -21.19 -0.28
N ARG A 786 -6.58 -21.30 -1.29
CA ARG A 786 -5.33 -20.57 -1.38
C ARG A 786 -5.65 -19.08 -1.32
N SER A 787 -5.06 -18.37 -0.36
CA SER A 787 -5.15 -16.92 -0.34
C SER A 787 -4.63 -16.41 -1.68
N MET A 788 -5.50 -15.81 -2.51
CA MET A 788 -5.05 -15.00 -3.64
C MET A 788 -4.45 -13.72 -3.08
N GLU A 789 -3.32 -13.85 -2.41
CA GLU A 789 -2.52 -12.68 -2.08
C GLU A 789 -2.02 -12.07 -3.39
N CYS A 790 -2.35 -10.82 -3.59
CA CYS A 790 -1.61 -10.01 -4.55
C CYS A 790 -0.13 -10.02 -4.12
N ALA A 791 0.71 -10.81 -4.77
CA ALA A 791 2.13 -10.89 -4.46
C ALA A 791 2.86 -9.54 -4.59
N GLY A 792 2.20 -8.54 -5.18
CA GLY A 792 2.66 -7.16 -5.32
C GLY A 792 2.09 -6.19 -4.30
N CYS A 793 1.03 -6.59 -3.56
CA CYS A 793 0.46 -5.75 -2.50
C CYS A 793 1.24 -6.00 -1.22
N GLN A 794 1.82 -4.91 -0.66
CA GLN A 794 2.71 -4.89 0.45
C GLN A 794 2.23 -5.14 1.74
#